data_706c3994a0b222ae5a59009eac962648
#
_entry.id   706c3994a0b222ae5a59009eac962648
#
_cell.length_a   1.000
_cell.length_b   1.000
_cell.length_c   1.000
_cell.angle_alpha   90.00
_cell.angle_beta   90.00
_cell.angle_gamma   90.00
#
_symmetry.space_group_name_H-M   'P 1'
#
loop_
_entity.id
_entity.type
_entity.pdbx_description
1 polymer ?
#
loop_
_entity_poly.entity_id
_entity_poly.type
_entity_poly.pdbx_seq_one_letter_code
_entity_poly.pdbx_strand_id
1 'polypeptide(L)'
;MSRKKSKHSSNEDEIPKALRNMKNKKDEKVNTTSRHSKRNEKDTKIKGKHKFRKIVLIVILISIIIIGIILGISANTWKTMATDMAKNESSTVVDKDGSTIAKIGDQRKKSNLTSSEMPQKLKDAYVAIEDERFYKHGGVDIKRTTSAIFSYIIHFGSSSFGGSTITQQLVKNLTGDTTDSITRKVNEWWKATILETAMSKDEILTSYLNIIYIGPSIYGVENGAHYYFNKSANNLSIAECAFLAGINHSPNSYNPFGDKDTSEKIANRTKTVLDKMKELKYITNDEYDNAIAEVTNGLNFKNGEVTAKSDGVYSYHTDALISELIGDIEKKYNISETFATNYTNMAGLTIKSTQNSKIQEEVEKESAKKKYILKSQNGKDTSQAAMVVMDHKTGQVLACSGGLGEKTEVRPFNRATQTVRQTGSAIKPIAVLIPGIDKKDFTASTIFDDTEQDFEGSYHPVDYSKSLGNITVRRAVESSQNIPFVEMMEKIKPSTSIKYMEKMGVTTLTKNDNGLPLALGGLEKGISPLQMAGAYATIANDGEYIEPVFYTQVLKSSGAKFVEAKQTKKRVFSKEVAYIVKELLTQPVQGASGTATYCKINGVDVAAKTGTTDENYDRWLCGFTPYYTAVTWFGYDQNETVNFNQRNPAGLIWANVMSRIHSGLQTAKFEKPAGVTTATICAETGLKATTGCESTYTEYFLWLTTPGLCSKHSGSEIKTTNTTNNNNVTEIIKGITTDIDEKEPARTTEVTNTTNNSGATKNNNQTNINTNNNPHKNNTNTLENNKSTTSSTTQNSTNSENSKGNTTNTTSNTNNSSSNKNTTNSSSTTNTINEDNEE
;
A
#
# COMPACT_ATOMS: atom_id res chain seq x y z
N MET A 1 56.05 -17.71 -2.05
CA MET A 1 56.96 -17.78 -0.88
C MET A 1 56.07 -18.04 0.33
N SER A 2 56.05 -19.27 0.74
CA SER A 2 56.75 -19.87 1.91
C SER A 2 55.99 -19.59 3.23
N ARG A 3 55.22 -20.59 3.61
CA ARG A 3 55.32 -21.45 4.80
C ARG A 3 55.50 -20.77 6.18
N LYS A 4 54.55 -21.01 7.13
CA LYS A 4 54.95 -21.91 8.24
C LYS A 4 53.71 -22.30 9.10
N LYS A 5 53.65 -23.62 9.34
CA LYS A 5 52.90 -24.32 10.38
C LYS A 5 53.55 -24.07 11.76
N SER A 6 52.77 -24.02 12.81
CA SER A 6 53.26 -24.49 14.12
C SER A 6 52.12 -25.23 14.85
N LYS A 7 52.44 -26.46 15.23
CA LYS A 7 51.84 -27.36 16.21
C LYS A 7 52.26 -26.92 17.61
N HIS A 8 51.36 -27.16 18.59
CA HIS A 8 51.68 -27.72 19.92
C HIS A 8 50.36 -27.88 20.64
N SER A 9 49.99 -29.02 21.04
CA SER A 9 50.35 -30.10 22.02
C SER A 9 49.62 -29.91 23.34
N SER A 10 48.73 -30.90 23.55
CA SER A 10 48.47 -31.68 24.75
C SER A 10 48.55 -31.06 26.13
N ASN A 11 47.48 -31.24 26.91
CA ASN A 11 47.66 -31.80 28.28
C ASN A 11 46.40 -32.62 28.65
N GLU A 12 46.63 -33.89 28.88
CA GLU A 12 45.86 -34.79 29.68
C GLU A 12 46.04 -34.38 31.16
N ASP A 13 44.99 -34.49 31.94
CA ASP A 13 45.13 -34.77 33.36
C ASP A 13 43.82 -35.39 33.90
N GLU A 14 43.95 -36.66 34.23
CA GLU A 14 43.56 -37.41 35.45
C GLU A 14 42.09 -37.51 35.83
N ILE A 15 41.58 -38.74 35.56
CA ILE A 15 40.44 -39.35 36.25
C ILE A 15 41.01 -40.28 37.40
N PRO A 16 40.53 -40.13 38.63
CA PRO A 16 40.99 -40.95 39.75
C PRO A 16 40.54 -42.42 39.64
N LYS A 17 41.49 -43.30 39.85
CA LYS A 17 41.35 -44.76 40.09
C LYS A 17 40.58 -45.04 41.42
N ALA A 18 39.27 -45.34 41.28
CA ALA A 18 38.56 -46.07 42.33
C ALA A 18 37.40 -46.84 41.66
N LEU A 19 37.66 -48.08 41.28
CA LEU A 19 36.73 -49.21 41.08
C LEU A 19 37.34 -50.26 40.17
N ARG A 20 38.46 -50.75 40.67
CA ARG A 20 39.05 -52.00 40.17
C ARG A 20 39.23 -52.88 41.37
N ASN A 21 38.14 -53.60 41.73
CA ASN A 21 38.23 -54.86 42.50
C ASN A 21 36.82 -55.33 42.87
N MET A 22 36.27 -56.17 42.06
CA MET A 22 35.39 -57.27 42.40
C MET A 22 35.20 -58.17 41.15
N LYS A 23 36.24 -58.94 40.94
CA LYS A 23 36.14 -60.16 40.14
C LYS A 23 36.33 -61.31 41.13
N ASN A 24 35.48 -62.28 40.93
CA ASN A 24 35.56 -63.70 41.41
C ASN A 24 34.78 -64.01 42.71
N LYS A 25 33.57 -64.56 42.50
CA LYS A 25 33.25 -65.98 42.95
C LYS A 25 31.88 -66.43 42.51
N LYS A 26 31.97 -67.52 41.89
CA LYS A 26 31.07 -68.65 41.84
C LYS A 26 30.20 -68.88 40.63
N ASP A 27 30.71 -69.85 39.92
CA ASP A 27 30.03 -70.77 38.96
C ASP A 27 28.86 -71.54 39.57
N GLU A 28 28.02 -71.95 38.67
CA GLU A 28 27.17 -73.13 38.53
C GLU A 28 25.65 -72.94 38.54
N LYS A 29 25.11 -73.48 37.39
CA LYS A 29 23.73 -73.85 37.09
C LYS A 29 22.77 -72.67 36.76
N VAL A 30 22.27 -72.54 35.54
CA VAL A 30 21.38 -73.44 34.79
C VAL A 30 21.26 -72.94 33.33
N ASN A 31 21.63 -73.79 32.40
CA ASN A 31 21.46 -73.61 30.99
C ASN A 31 20.06 -74.17 30.63
N THR A 32 19.06 -73.30 30.30
CA THR A 32 17.89 -73.64 29.49
C THR A 32 16.87 -72.51 29.29
N THR A 33 17.22 -71.20 29.19
CA THR A 33 16.21 -70.21 28.82
C THR A 33 16.68 -69.14 27.85
N SER A 34 17.78 -69.37 27.09
CA SER A 34 18.34 -68.28 26.23
C SER A 34 18.01 -68.35 24.73
N ARG A 35 17.14 -69.30 24.31
CA ARG A 35 16.75 -69.42 22.89
C ARG A 35 15.42 -68.73 22.52
N HIS A 36 14.55 -68.43 23.48
CA HIS A 36 13.25 -67.74 23.21
C HIS A 36 13.30 -66.24 23.28
N SER A 37 14.20 -65.59 24.06
CA SER A 37 14.27 -64.14 24.21
C SER A 37 14.91 -63.45 23.00
N LYS A 38 15.90 -64.06 22.33
CA LYS A 38 16.54 -63.49 21.11
C LYS A 38 15.68 -63.60 19.85
N ARG A 39 14.66 -64.47 19.84
CA ARG A 39 13.74 -64.57 18.71
C ARG A 39 12.62 -63.50 18.79
N ASN A 40 12.15 -63.19 19.97
CA ASN A 40 11.15 -62.11 20.21
C ASN A 40 11.73 -60.71 20.04
N GLU A 41 13.00 -60.46 20.33
CA GLU A 41 13.65 -59.16 20.15
C GLU A 41 13.96 -58.85 18.66
N LYS A 42 14.24 -59.89 17.85
CA LYS A 42 14.37 -59.74 16.38
C LYS A 42 13.04 -59.48 15.70
N ASP A 43 11.96 -60.17 16.13
CA ASP A 43 10.62 -60.02 15.57
C ASP A 43 9.96 -58.66 15.94
N THR A 44 10.23 -58.13 17.13
CA THR A 44 9.80 -56.80 17.54
C THR A 44 10.58 -55.68 16.82
N LYS A 45 11.89 -55.83 16.56
CA LYS A 45 12.69 -54.90 15.77
C LYS A 45 12.32 -54.91 14.29
N ILE A 46 11.92 -56.05 13.73
CA ILE A 46 11.46 -56.17 12.34
C ILE A 46 10.05 -55.57 12.19
N LYS A 47 9.14 -55.83 13.11
CA LYS A 47 7.79 -55.20 13.14
C LYS A 47 7.85 -53.69 13.34
N GLY A 48 8.80 -53.16 14.13
CA GLY A 48 9.04 -51.71 14.28
C GLY A 48 9.54 -51.05 13.00
N LYS A 49 10.47 -51.69 12.27
CA LYS A 49 10.97 -51.19 10.98
C LYS A 49 9.87 -51.20 9.88
N HIS A 50 8.98 -52.19 9.87
CA HIS A 50 7.84 -52.22 8.93
C HIS A 50 6.79 -51.14 9.27
N LYS A 51 6.48 -50.89 10.54
CA LYS A 51 5.60 -49.80 10.95
C LYS A 51 6.20 -48.44 10.58
N PHE A 52 7.49 -48.19 10.85
CA PHE A 52 8.19 -46.96 10.47
C PHE A 52 8.17 -46.75 8.95
N ARG A 53 8.49 -47.76 8.14
CA ARG A 53 8.43 -47.67 6.67
C ARG A 53 7.00 -47.36 6.17
N LYS A 54 5.96 -47.93 6.78
CA LYS A 54 4.56 -47.61 6.43
C LYS A 54 4.23 -46.16 6.79
N ILE A 55 4.66 -45.64 7.94
CA ILE A 55 4.45 -44.24 8.34
C ILE A 55 5.16 -43.32 7.35
N VAL A 56 6.42 -43.60 7.00
CA VAL A 56 7.18 -42.81 6.01
C VAL A 56 6.49 -42.80 4.65
N LEU A 57 5.98 -43.94 4.18
CA LEU A 57 5.24 -44.02 2.92
C LEU A 57 3.91 -43.25 2.96
N ILE A 58 3.18 -43.30 4.10
CA ILE A 58 1.96 -42.49 4.29
C ILE A 58 2.29 -41.00 4.28
N VAL A 59 3.36 -40.54 4.96
CA VAL A 59 3.81 -39.16 4.95
C VAL A 59 4.18 -38.69 3.54
N ILE A 60 4.91 -39.52 2.79
CA ILE A 60 5.26 -39.24 1.39
C ILE A 60 3.98 -39.14 0.53
N LEU A 61 3.04 -40.06 0.69
CA LEU A 61 1.78 -40.05 -0.06
C LEU A 61 0.96 -38.78 0.26
N ILE A 62 0.84 -38.41 1.54
CA ILE A 62 0.16 -37.20 1.97
C ILE A 62 0.87 -35.98 1.38
N SER A 63 2.22 -35.93 1.40
CA SER A 63 2.99 -34.83 0.82
C SER A 63 2.76 -34.75 -0.70
N ILE A 64 2.70 -35.84 -1.42
CA ILE A 64 2.39 -35.84 -2.86
C ILE A 64 0.97 -35.34 -3.12
N ILE A 65 -0.01 -35.72 -2.31
CA ILE A 65 -1.39 -35.22 -2.43
C ILE A 65 -1.44 -33.70 -2.18
N ILE A 66 -0.77 -33.23 -1.12
CA ILE A 66 -0.71 -31.81 -0.80
C ILE A 66 -0.05 -31.02 -1.94
N ILE A 67 1.08 -31.53 -2.46
CA ILE A 67 1.76 -30.90 -3.61
C ILE A 67 0.84 -30.89 -4.84
N GLY A 68 0.13 -32.01 -5.10
CA GLY A 68 -0.84 -32.08 -6.20
C GLY A 68 -1.98 -31.06 -6.07
N ILE A 69 -2.51 -30.86 -4.86
CA ILE A 69 -3.53 -29.86 -4.57
C ILE A 69 -2.98 -28.43 -4.79
N ILE A 70 -1.78 -28.15 -4.28
CA ILE A 70 -1.13 -26.84 -4.45
C ILE A 70 -0.90 -26.53 -5.93
N LEU A 71 -0.39 -27.49 -6.70
CA LEU A 71 -0.18 -27.35 -8.14
C LEU A 71 -1.52 -27.17 -8.88
N GLY A 72 -2.57 -27.88 -8.48
CA GLY A 72 -3.90 -27.75 -9.06
C GLY A 72 -4.51 -26.36 -8.81
N ILE A 73 -4.40 -25.84 -7.59
CA ILE A 73 -4.83 -24.49 -7.24
C ILE A 73 -4.03 -23.43 -8.02
N SER A 74 -2.70 -23.59 -8.07
CA SER A 74 -1.81 -22.69 -8.81
C SER A 74 -2.13 -22.70 -10.32
N ALA A 75 -2.38 -23.86 -10.91
CA ALA A 75 -2.78 -24.01 -12.29
C ALA A 75 -4.12 -23.31 -12.60
N ASN A 76 -5.11 -23.48 -11.74
CA ASN A 76 -6.42 -22.85 -11.91
C ASN A 76 -6.33 -21.33 -11.76
N THR A 77 -5.55 -20.86 -10.80
CA THR A 77 -5.29 -19.41 -10.61
C THR A 77 -4.62 -18.81 -11.85
N TRP A 78 -3.53 -19.44 -12.31
CA TRP A 78 -2.85 -19.01 -13.53
C TRP A 78 -3.79 -19.00 -14.74
N LYS A 79 -4.52 -20.09 -14.96
CA LYS A 79 -5.49 -20.21 -16.04
C LYS A 79 -6.46 -19.03 -16.06
N THR A 80 -7.11 -18.78 -14.91
CA THR A 80 -8.12 -17.73 -14.79
C THR A 80 -7.51 -16.33 -15.00
N MET A 81 -6.36 -16.04 -14.37
CA MET A 81 -5.72 -14.73 -14.49
C MET A 81 -5.21 -14.48 -15.91
N ALA A 82 -4.61 -15.48 -16.54
CA ALA A 82 -4.10 -15.34 -17.90
C ALA A 82 -5.22 -15.13 -18.92
N THR A 83 -6.36 -15.82 -18.78
CA THR A 83 -7.53 -15.61 -19.68
C THR A 83 -8.20 -14.25 -19.46
N ASP A 84 -8.24 -13.73 -18.21
CA ASP A 84 -8.72 -12.38 -17.95
C ASP A 84 -7.81 -11.32 -18.63
N MET A 85 -6.47 -11.48 -18.49
CA MET A 85 -5.49 -10.58 -19.10
C MET A 85 -5.43 -10.65 -20.63
N ALA A 86 -5.73 -11.82 -21.20
CA ALA A 86 -5.71 -12.03 -22.65
C ALA A 86 -6.73 -11.16 -23.38
N LYS A 87 -7.78 -10.69 -22.69
CA LYS A 87 -8.75 -9.73 -23.21
C LYS A 87 -8.15 -8.33 -23.35
N ASN A 88 -7.06 -8.06 -22.69
CA ASN A 88 -6.34 -6.78 -22.66
C ASN A 88 -7.27 -5.58 -22.41
N GLU A 89 -8.15 -5.69 -21.40
CA GLU A 89 -9.13 -4.65 -21.03
C GLU A 89 -8.58 -3.73 -19.96
N SER A 90 -8.76 -2.41 -20.14
CA SER A 90 -8.40 -1.41 -19.12
C SER A 90 -9.24 -1.57 -17.86
N SER A 91 -8.61 -1.39 -16.72
CA SER A 91 -9.31 -1.37 -15.42
C SER A 91 -9.82 0.03 -15.11
N THR A 92 -10.98 0.10 -14.46
CA THR A 92 -11.65 1.37 -14.08
C THR A 92 -11.59 1.54 -12.57
N VAL A 93 -11.16 2.72 -12.12
CA VAL A 93 -11.24 3.14 -10.71
C VAL A 93 -12.44 4.06 -10.55
N VAL A 94 -13.31 3.72 -9.62
CA VAL A 94 -14.45 4.57 -9.26
C VAL A 94 -14.27 5.10 -7.84
N ASP A 95 -14.71 6.36 -7.60
CA ASP A 95 -14.69 6.96 -6.26
C ASP A 95 -15.76 6.34 -5.35
N LYS A 96 -15.83 6.83 -4.10
CA LYS A 96 -16.81 6.31 -3.11
C LYS A 96 -18.27 6.46 -3.55
N ASP A 97 -18.55 7.39 -4.47
CA ASP A 97 -19.91 7.68 -4.98
C ASP A 97 -20.20 6.96 -6.31
N GLY A 98 -19.21 6.20 -6.85
CA GLY A 98 -19.33 5.40 -8.07
C GLY A 98 -18.92 6.14 -9.35
N SER A 99 -18.42 7.37 -9.26
CA SER A 99 -17.93 8.15 -10.40
C SER A 99 -16.55 7.65 -10.85
N THR A 100 -16.32 7.51 -12.14
CA THR A 100 -15.02 7.12 -12.69
C THR A 100 -13.98 8.21 -12.47
N ILE A 101 -12.88 7.87 -11.79
CA ILE A 101 -11.77 8.78 -11.49
C ILE A 101 -10.47 8.42 -12.21
N ALA A 102 -10.33 7.17 -12.67
CA ALA A 102 -9.17 6.74 -13.45
C ALA A 102 -9.50 5.54 -14.33
N LYS A 103 -8.77 5.41 -15.45
CA LYS A 103 -8.72 4.22 -16.29
C LYS A 103 -7.28 3.78 -16.42
N ILE A 104 -6.96 2.62 -15.87
CA ILE A 104 -5.61 2.08 -15.78
C ILE A 104 -5.38 1.16 -16.99
N GLY A 105 -4.25 1.31 -17.70
CA GLY A 105 -3.92 0.50 -18.87
C GLY A 105 -4.67 0.92 -20.16
N ASP A 106 -5.26 2.12 -20.21
CA ASP A 106 -6.10 2.57 -21.33
C ASP A 106 -5.36 2.68 -22.67
N GLN A 107 -4.06 2.88 -22.64
CA GLN A 107 -3.23 2.94 -23.86
C GLN A 107 -3.21 1.64 -24.65
N ARG A 108 -3.34 0.49 -23.95
CA ARG A 108 -3.29 -0.83 -24.60
C ARG A 108 -4.60 -1.21 -25.28
N LYS A 109 -5.73 -0.59 -24.90
CA LYS A 109 -7.08 -0.99 -25.34
C LYS A 109 -7.47 -0.44 -26.71
N LYS A 110 -7.01 0.74 -27.10
CA LYS A 110 -7.42 1.40 -28.37
C LYS A 110 -6.97 0.67 -29.62
N SER A 111 -6.09 -0.29 -29.48
CA SER A 111 -5.47 -1.03 -30.59
C SER A 111 -5.70 -2.54 -30.52
N ASN A 112 -6.60 -3.02 -29.69
CA ASN A 112 -6.92 -4.44 -29.66
C ASN A 112 -7.79 -4.81 -30.86
N LEU A 113 -7.28 -5.75 -31.67
CA LEU A 113 -8.03 -6.39 -32.74
C LEU A 113 -8.59 -7.71 -32.25
N THR A 114 -9.81 -8.04 -32.64
CA THR A 114 -10.34 -9.38 -32.54
C THR A 114 -9.65 -10.29 -33.55
N SER A 115 -9.77 -11.61 -33.40
CA SER A 115 -9.20 -12.54 -34.36
C SER A 115 -9.70 -12.34 -35.79
N SER A 116 -10.96 -11.99 -35.97
CA SER A 116 -11.57 -11.70 -37.29
C SER A 116 -11.10 -10.37 -37.90
N GLU A 117 -10.65 -9.43 -37.08
CA GLU A 117 -10.12 -8.14 -37.56
C GLU A 117 -8.63 -8.22 -37.90
N MET A 118 -7.92 -9.27 -37.47
CA MET A 118 -6.50 -9.48 -37.78
C MET A 118 -6.33 -10.09 -39.18
N PRO A 119 -5.54 -9.46 -40.09
CA PRO A 119 -5.27 -10.04 -41.40
C PRO A 119 -4.63 -11.42 -41.26
N GLN A 120 -5.13 -12.38 -42.06
CA GLN A 120 -4.55 -13.73 -42.07
C GLN A 120 -3.06 -13.72 -42.42
N LYS A 121 -2.65 -12.89 -43.36
CA LYS A 121 -1.24 -12.76 -43.78
C LYS A 121 -0.32 -12.25 -42.69
N LEU A 122 -0.84 -11.40 -41.78
CA LEU A 122 -0.11 -10.96 -40.60
C LEU A 122 0.06 -12.10 -39.59
N LYS A 123 -1.00 -12.87 -39.31
CA LYS A 123 -0.93 -14.08 -38.46
C LYS A 123 0.07 -15.09 -39.02
N ASP A 124 0.01 -15.35 -40.33
CA ASP A 124 0.89 -16.27 -41.05
C ASP A 124 2.35 -15.83 -40.99
N ALA A 125 2.64 -14.53 -41.11
CA ALA A 125 3.98 -13.98 -41.04
C ALA A 125 4.63 -14.22 -39.64
N TYR A 126 3.86 -13.95 -38.56
CA TYR A 126 4.35 -14.22 -37.19
C TYR A 126 4.53 -15.72 -36.93
N VAL A 127 3.59 -16.56 -37.36
CA VAL A 127 3.71 -18.02 -37.22
C VAL A 127 4.91 -18.52 -38.01
N ALA A 128 5.11 -18.05 -39.22
CA ALA A 128 6.23 -18.47 -40.07
C ALA A 128 7.59 -18.20 -39.48
N ILE A 129 7.80 -17.06 -38.83
CA ILE A 129 9.12 -16.66 -38.33
C ILE A 129 9.36 -17.02 -36.86
N GLU A 130 8.32 -16.95 -36.00
CA GLU A 130 8.44 -17.18 -34.58
C GLU A 130 8.21 -18.65 -34.21
N ASP A 131 7.21 -19.32 -34.82
CA ASP A 131 6.79 -20.64 -34.43
C ASP A 131 6.10 -21.41 -35.56
N GLU A 132 6.88 -21.88 -36.55
CA GLU A 132 6.41 -22.54 -37.75
C GLU A 132 5.52 -23.79 -37.49
N ARG A 133 5.58 -24.35 -36.28
CA ARG A 133 4.78 -25.52 -35.86
C ARG A 133 3.73 -25.17 -34.80
N PHE A 134 3.38 -23.91 -34.65
CA PHE A 134 2.44 -23.37 -33.68
C PHE A 134 1.17 -24.22 -33.55
N TYR A 135 0.54 -24.57 -34.65
CA TYR A 135 -0.71 -25.36 -34.66
C TYR A 135 -0.50 -26.86 -34.38
N LYS A 136 0.75 -27.33 -34.18
CA LYS A 136 1.09 -28.77 -34.03
C LYS A 136 1.55 -29.18 -32.63
N HIS A 137 1.68 -28.25 -31.70
CA HIS A 137 2.12 -28.53 -30.33
C HIS A 137 1.16 -27.92 -29.29
N GLY A 138 1.23 -28.39 -28.02
CA GLY A 138 0.42 -27.92 -26.89
C GLY A 138 1.21 -26.97 -25.97
N GLY A 139 1.63 -25.81 -26.47
CA GLY A 139 2.32 -24.77 -25.69
C GLY A 139 3.85 -24.86 -25.70
N VAL A 140 4.40 -26.06 -25.75
CA VAL A 140 5.85 -26.32 -25.83
C VAL A 140 6.13 -27.20 -27.04
N ASP A 141 6.99 -26.74 -27.95
CA ASP A 141 7.50 -27.55 -29.04
C ASP A 141 8.68 -28.41 -28.56
N ILE A 142 8.39 -29.64 -28.17
CA ILE A 142 9.38 -30.59 -27.64
C ILE A 142 10.56 -30.79 -28.62
N LYS A 143 10.28 -30.93 -29.92
CA LYS A 143 11.30 -31.14 -30.93
C LYS A 143 12.25 -29.94 -31.04
N ARG A 144 11.72 -28.72 -31.09
CA ARG A 144 12.49 -27.48 -31.15
C ARG A 144 13.24 -27.22 -29.83
N THR A 145 12.57 -27.45 -28.70
CA THR A 145 13.16 -27.29 -27.37
C THR A 145 14.33 -28.25 -27.13
N THR A 146 14.21 -29.54 -27.49
CA THR A 146 15.31 -30.50 -27.35
C THR A 146 16.47 -30.18 -28.30
N SER A 147 16.21 -29.71 -29.52
CA SER A 147 17.24 -29.24 -30.45
C SER A 147 17.98 -28.01 -29.89
N ALA A 148 17.25 -27.07 -29.30
CA ALA A 148 17.85 -25.88 -28.68
C ALA A 148 18.70 -26.22 -27.45
N ILE A 149 18.25 -27.13 -26.58
CA ILE A 149 19.05 -27.61 -25.44
C ILE A 149 20.32 -28.32 -25.92
N PHE A 150 20.20 -29.18 -26.93
CA PHE A 150 21.35 -29.89 -27.49
C PHE A 150 22.36 -28.93 -28.12
N SER A 151 21.90 -27.93 -28.90
CA SER A 151 22.72 -26.86 -29.44
C SER A 151 23.44 -26.05 -28.34
N TYR A 152 22.72 -25.70 -27.26
CA TYR A 152 23.27 -24.98 -26.12
C TYR A 152 24.41 -25.76 -25.44
N ILE A 153 24.24 -27.07 -25.29
CA ILE A 153 25.25 -27.94 -24.68
C ILE A 153 26.51 -28.05 -25.60
N ILE A 154 26.31 -28.25 -26.91
CA ILE A 154 27.42 -28.40 -27.86
C ILE A 154 28.22 -27.11 -28.00
N HIS A 155 27.57 -25.96 -27.98
CA HIS A 155 28.22 -24.65 -28.16
C HIS A 155 28.61 -23.98 -26.83
N PHE A 156 28.76 -24.74 -25.74
CA PHE A 156 29.18 -24.27 -24.41
C PHE A 156 28.44 -23.01 -23.91
N GLY A 157 27.15 -22.94 -24.12
CA GLY A 157 26.34 -21.81 -23.63
C GLY A 157 26.20 -20.64 -24.59
N SER A 158 26.82 -20.68 -25.78
CA SER A 158 26.79 -19.57 -26.74
C SER A 158 25.82 -19.74 -27.92
N SER A 159 24.75 -20.56 -27.79
CA SER A 159 23.85 -20.77 -28.90
C SER A 159 22.76 -19.68 -28.96
N SER A 160 22.62 -18.99 -30.09
CA SER A 160 21.58 -18.02 -30.43
C SER A 160 20.27 -18.67 -30.90
N PHE A 161 20.06 -19.98 -30.67
CA PHE A 161 18.92 -20.69 -31.21
C PHE A 161 17.64 -20.37 -30.43
N GLY A 162 16.73 -19.58 -31.02
CA GLY A 162 15.42 -19.22 -30.46
C GLY A 162 14.49 -20.42 -30.34
N GLY A 163 14.42 -21.04 -29.15
CA GLY A 163 13.60 -22.24 -28.93
C GLY A 163 12.22 -22.00 -28.33
N SER A 164 11.82 -20.74 -28.10
CA SER A 164 10.53 -20.42 -27.47
C SER A 164 9.39 -20.42 -28.48
N THR A 165 8.21 -20.93 -28.08
CA THR A 165 6.98 -20.90 -28.88
C THR A 165 6.25 -19.57 -28.68
N ILE A 166 5.27 -19.26 -29.55
CA ILE A 166 4.39 -18.10 -29.39
C ILE A 166 3.66 -18.15 -28.03
N THR A 167 3.18 -19.33 -27.62
CA THR A 167 2.52 -19.49 -26.31
C THR A 167 3.47 -19.19 -25.14
N GLN A 168 4.73 -19.59 -25.24
CA GLN A 168 5.75 -19.26 -24.23
C GLN A 168 6.08 -17.76 -24.21
N GLN A 169 6.14 -17.11 -25.36
CA GLN A 169 6.33 -15.67 -25.47
C GLN A 169 5.13 -14.91 -24.88
N LEU A 170 3.90 -15.37 -25.14
CA LEU A 170 2.69 -14.82 -24.51
C LEU A 170 2.78 -14.92 -22.98
N VAL A 171 3.13 -16.09 -22.42
CA VAL A 171 3.34 -16.28 -20.98
C VAL A 171 4.38 -15.30 -20.43
N LYS A 172 5.53 -15.14 -21.11
CA LYS A 172 6.57 -14.18 -20.72
C LYS A 172 6.04 -12.75 -20.68
N ASN A 173 5.29 -12.33 -21.72
CA ASN A 173 4.73 -10.97 -21.80
C ASN A 173 3.68 -10.71 -20.72
N LEU A 174 2.82 -11.70 -20.41
CA LEU A 174 1.81 -11.60 -19.35
C LEU A 174 2.46 -11.54 -17.95
N THR A 175 3.45 -12.39 -17.70
CA THR A 175 4.10 -12.46 -16.38
C THR A 175 5.14 -11.34 -16.16
N GLY A 176 5.69 -10.79 -17.25
CA GLY A 176 6.79 -9.82 -17.17
C GLY A 176 8.11 -10.40 -16.65
N ASP A 177 8.20 -11.74 -16.48
CA ASP A 177 9.39 -12.40 -15.95
C ASP A 177 10.45 -12.52 -17.06
N THR A 178 11.49 -11.70 -16.95
CA THR A 178 12.64 -11.66 -17.88
C THR A 178 13.90 -12.25 -17.30
N THR A 179 13.86 -12.82 -16.09
CA THR A 179 15.05 -13.41 -15.43
C THR A 179 15.63 -14.54 -16.29
N ASP A 180 16.95 -14.60 -16.36
CA ASP A 180 17.64 -15.67 -17.11
C ASP A 180 17.95 -16.82 -16.18
N SER A 181 16.99 -17.73 -15.98
CA SER A 181 17.12 -18.91 -15.13
C SER A 181 16.39 -20.14 -15.69
N ILE A 182 16.94 -21.31 -15.41
CA ILE A 182 16.33 -22.59 -15.78
C ILE A 182 14.96 -22.74 -15.08
N THR A 183 14.87 -22.35 -13.82
CA THR A 183 13.62 -22.42 -13.05
C THR A 183 12.52 -21.59 -13.69
N ARG A 184 12.83 -20.35 -14.14
CA ARG A 184 11.90 -19.53 -14.90
C ARG A 184 11.43 -20.25 -16.17
N LYS A 185 12.37 -20.86 -16.92
CA LYS A 185 12.03 -21.52 -18.19
C LYS A 185 11.13 -22.75 -17.99
N VAL A 186 11.37 -23.54 -16.96
CA VAL A 186 10.50 -24.67 -16.59
C VAL A 186 9.10 -24.19 -16.19
N ASN A 187 9.03 -23.10 -15.41
CA ASN A 187 7.76 -22.50 -15.02
C ASN A 187 7.00 -21.92 -16.22
N GLU A 188 7.71 -21.32 -17.18
CA GLU A 188 7.16 -20.85 -18.47
C GLU A 188 6.55 -22.00 -19.26
N TRP A 189 7.25 -23.15 -19.37
CA TRP A 189 6.73 -24.34 -20.06
C TRP A 189 5.46 -24.88 -19.41
N TRP A 190 5.45 -24.97 -18.08
CA TRP A 190 4.29 -25.39 -17.32
C TRP A 190 3.09 -24.46 -17.53
N LYS A 191 3.32 -23.13 -17.43
CA LYS A 191 2.30 -22.11 -17.65
C LYS A 191 1.78 -22.13 -19.10
N ALA A 192 2.66 -22.30 -20.09
CA ALA A 192 2.29 -22.38 -21.50
C ALA A 192 1.40 -23.59 -21.78
N THR A 193 1.73 -24.76 -21.21
CA THR A 193 0.91 -25.98 -21.34
C THR A 193 -0.49 -25.80 -20.73
N ILE A 194 -0.59 -25.14 -19.56
CA ILE A 194 -1.89 -24.87 -18.94
C ILE A 194 -2.69 -23.88 -19.78
N LEU A 195 -2.06 -22.83 -20.35
CA LEU A 195 -2.73 -21.83 -21.16
C LEU A 195 -3.40 -22.45 -22.39
N GLU A 196 -2.76 -23.40 -23.04
CA GLU A 196 -3.32 -24.18 -24.18
C GLU A 196 -4.54 -25.04 -23.80
N THR A 197 -4.75 -25.34 -22.52
CA THR A 197 -5.99 -25.98 -22.04
C THR A 197 -7.14 -24.99 -21.85
N ALA A 198 -6.82 -23.71 -21.85
CA ALA A 198 -7.76 -22.65 -21.53
C ALA A 198 -8.20 -21.84 -22.74
N MET A 199 -7.34 -21.73 -23.74
CA MET A 199 -7.50 -20.87 -24.91
C MET A 199 -7.19 -21.67 -26.18
N SER A 200 -7.94 -21.40 -27.24
CA SER A 200 -7.66 -21.91 -28.57
C SER A 200 -6.37 -21.29 -29.14
N LYS A 201 -5.79 -21.94 -30.15
CA LYS A 201 -4.62 -21.41 -30.86
C LYS A 201 -4.83 -20.01 -31.42
N ASP A 202 -6.02 -19.74 -31.95
CA ASP A 202 -6.35 -18.45 -32.51
C ASP A 202 -6.50 -17.37 -31.42
N GLU A 203 -7.07 -17.69 -30.26
CA GLU A 203 -7.11 -16.77 -29.10
C GLU A 203 -5.71 -16.48 -28.55
N ILE A 204 -4.83 -17.49 -28.48
CA ILE A 204 -3.44 -17.34 -28.03
C ILE A 204 -2.68 -16.42 -29.00
N LEU A 205 -2.78 -16.65 -30.30
CA LEU A 205 -2.11 -15.84 -31.32
C LEU A 205 -2.64 -14.40 -31.32
N THR A 206 -3.96 -14.24 -31.26
CA THR A 206 -4.60 -12.92 -31.19
C THR A 206 -4.15 -12.14 -29.96
N SER A 207 -4.17 -12.78 -28.79
CA SER A 207 -3.70 -12.15 -27.56
C SER A 207 -2.22 -11.78 -27.62
N TYR A 208 -1.38 -12.66 -28.17
CA TYR A 208 0.04 -12.39 -28.35
C TYR A 208 0.27 -11.16 -29.24
N LEU A 209 -0.42 -11.09 -30.39
CA LEU A 209 -0.29 -9.99 -31.36
C LEU A 209 -0.82 -8.64 -30.80
N ASN A 210 -1.76 -8.67 -29.87
CA ASN A 210 -2.28 -7.45 -29.24
C ASN A 210 -1.37 -6.87 -28.15
N ILE A 211 -0.44 -7.68 -27.58
CA ILE A 211 0.40 -7.21 -26.43
C ILE A 211 1.89 -7.20 -26.72
N ILE A 212 2.31 -7.70 -27.86
CA ILE A 212 3.72 -7.80 -28.24
C ILE A 212 4.38 -6.42 -28.34
N TYR A 213 5.63 -6.30 -27.85
CA TYR A 213 6.43 -5.08 -27.97
C TYR A 213 7.03 -4.99 -29.39
N ILE A 214 6.74 -3.90 -30.12
CA ILE A 214 7.12 -3.73 -31.53
C ILE A 214 8.05 -2.53 -31.72
N GLY A 215 8.16 -1.60 -30.82
CA GLY A 215 8.99 -0.40 -30.96
C GLY A 215 8.97 0.47 -29.69
N PRO A 216 9.64 1.62 -29.69
CA PRO A 216 9.75 2.48 -28.51
C PRO A 216 8.36 2.82 -27.96
N SER A 217 8.01 2.22 -26.82
CA SER A 217 6.68 2.33 -26.16
C SER A 217 5.50 1.84 -27.01
N ILE A 218 5.73 1.07 -28.10
CA ILE A 218 4.69 0.55 -28.99
C ILE A 218 4.39 -0.90 -28.66
N TYR A 219 3.14 -1.19 -28.34
CA TYR A 219 2.63 -2.52 -28.03
C TYR A 219 1.44 -2.86 -28.93
N GLY A 220 1.42 -4.10 -29.45
CA GLY A 220 0.38 -4.62 -30.32
C GLY A 220 0.54 -4.23 -31.80
N VAL A 221 0.11 -5.16 -32.69
CA VAL A 221 0.31 -5.05 -34.13
C VAL A 221 -0.46 -3.89 -34.76
N GLU A 222 -1.63 -3.52 -34.24
CA GLU A 222 -2.41 -2.37 -34.73
C GLU A 222 -1.67 -1.06 -34.47
N ASN A 223 -1.14 -0.88 -33.27
CA ASN A 223 -0.29 0.28 -32.94
C ASN A 223 0.99 0.28 -33.78
N GLY A 224 1.59 -0.90 -34.03
CA GLY A 224 2.74 -1.04 -34.94
C GLY A 224 2.43 -0.62 -36.35
N ALA A 225 1.28 -1.04 -36.87
CA ALA A 225 0.80 -0.66 -38.23
C ALA A 225 0.60 0.86 -38.33
N HIS A 226 0.00 1.48 -37.32
CA HIS A 226 -0.14 2.94 -37.28
C HIS A 226 1.21 3.64 -37.18
N TYR A 227 2.10 3.19 -36.26
CA TYR A 227 3.39 3.83 -36.04
C TYR A 227 4.31 3.79 -37.26
N TYR A 228 4.42 2.61 -37.90
CA TYR A 228 5.34 2.45 -39.05
C TYR A 228 4.77 2.85 -40.39
N PHE A 229 3.43 2.74 -40.56
CA PHE A 229 2.81 2.92 -41.89
C PHE A 229 1.65 3.91 -41.90
N ASN A 230 1.26 4.43 -40.75
CA ASN A 230 0.05 5.27 -40.59
C ASN A 230 -1.21 4.61 -41.19
N LYS A 231 -1.35 3.28 -41.00
CA LYS A 231 -2.47 2.45 -41.52
C LYS A 231 -3.01 1.57 -40.37
N SER A 232 -4.28 1.15 -40.52
CA SER A 232 -4.76 0.01 -39.73
C SER A 232 -4.11 -1.29 -40.23
N ALA A 233 -3.88 -2.24 -39.32
CA ALA A 233 -3.31 -3.56 -39.68
C ALA A 233 -4.06 -4.26 -40.81
N ASN A 234 -5.37 -4.06 -40.94
CA ASN A 234 -6.18 -4.60 -42.05
C ASN A 234 -5.77 -4.11 -43.43
N ASN A 235 -5.08 -2.99 -43.54
CA ASN A 235 -4.66 -2.36 -44.75
C ASN A 235 -3.18 -2.57 -45.09
N LEU A 236 -2.50 -3.43 -44.33
CA LEU A 236 -1.11 -3.75 -44.56
C LEU A 236 -0.92 -4.63 -45.78
N SER A 237 0.11 -4.35 -46.62
CA SER A 237 0.59 -5.26 -47.63
C SER A 237 1.24 -6.51 -47.02
N ILE A 238 1.48 -7.54 -47.83
CA ILE A 238 2.20 -8.75 -47.38
C ILE A 238 3.62 -8.40 -46.92
N ALA A 239 4.28 -7.50 -47.61
CA ALA A 239 5.62 -7.01 -47.26
C ALA A 239 5.61 -6.25 -45.89
N GLU A 240 4.62 -5.39 -45.68
CA GLU A 240 4.42 -4.68 -44.41
C GLU A 240 4.07 -5.64 -43.28
N CYS A 241 3.26 -6.69 -43.47
CA CYS A 241 3.00 -7.77 -42.52
C CYS A 241 4.30 -8.52 -42.16
N ALA A 242 5.11 -8.85 -43.18
CA ALA A 242 6.40 -9.51 -42.99
C ALA A 242 7.40 -8.63 -42.22
N PHE A 243 7.41 -7.33 -42.48
CA PHE A 243 8.22 -6.36 -41.73
C PHE A 243 7.84 -6.36 -40.24
N LEU A 244 6.53 -6.20 -39.91
CA LEU A 244 6.08 -6.20 -38.50
C LEU A 244 6.46 -7.51 -37.77
N ALA A 245 6.35 -8.66 -38.46
CA ALA A 245 6.78 -9.93 -37.85
C ALA A 245 8.32 -10.00 -37.70
N GLY A 246 9.04 -9.44 -38.64
CA GLY A 246 10.50 -9.44 -38.65
C GLY A 246 11.16 -8.60 -37.55
N ILE A 247 10.61 -7.42 -37.26
CA ILE A 247 11.17 -6.49 -36.29
C ILE A 247 11.03 -6.98 -34.83
N ASN A 248 10.11 -7.90 -34.57
CA ASN A 248 9.89 -8.44 -33.22
C ASN A 248 11.17 -8.99 -32.57
N HIS A 249 12.10 -9.47 -33.36
CA HIS A 249 13.40 -9.99 -32.87
C HIS A 249 14.24 -8.91 -32.17
N SER A 250 14.25 -7.67 -32.67
CA SER A 250 15.01 -6.54 -32.12
C SER A 250 14.43 -5.20 -32.59
N PRO A 251 13.30 -4.73 -32.07
CA PRO A 251 12.58 -3.58 -32.59
C PRO A 251 13.43 -2.31 -32.70
N ASN A 252 14.31 -2.06 -31.74
CA ASN A 252 15.20 -0.89 -31.74
C ASN A 252 16.28 -0.96 -32.83
N SER A 253 16.69 -2.16 -33.25
CA SER A 253 17.70 -2.36 -34.31
C SER A 253 17.14 -2.28 -35.72
N TYR A 254 15.82 -2.37 -35.87
CA TYR A 254 15.11 -2.33 -37.17
C TYR A 254 14.19 -1.12 -37.25
N ASN A 255 14.38 -0.09 -36.40
CA ASN A 255 13.56 1.12 -36.45
C ASN A 255 13.95 2.00 -37.63
N PRO A 256 13.03 2.25 -38.61
CA PRO A 256 13.31 3.10 -39.77
C PRO A 256 13.39 4.61 -39.43
N PHE A 257 12.93 5.02 -38.26
CA PHE A 257 12.90 6.42 -37.80
C PHE A 257 14.02 6.78 -36.83
N GLY A 258 15.03 5.92 -36.69
CA GLY A 258 16.20 6.16 -35.84
C GLY A 258 17.30 6.96 -36.56
N ASP A 259 18.31 7.40 -35.79
CA ASP A 259 19.44 8.18 -36.30
C ASP A 259 20.35 7.41 -37.28
N LYS A 260 20.23 6.09 -37.38
CA LYS A 260 21.08 5.20 -38.16
C LYS A 260 20.28 4.66 -39.34
N ASP A 261 20.94 4.61 -40.51
CA ASP A 261 20.39 3.90 -41.65
C ASP A 261 20.24 2.40 -41.34
N THR A 262 19.02 1.94 -41.36
CA THR A 262 18.63 0.54 -41.06
C THR A 262 18.00 -0.14 -42.30
N SER A 263 17.97 0.53 -43.46
CA SER A 263 17.21 0.10 -44.67
C SER A 263 17.62 -1.29 -45.11
N GLU A 264 18.92 -1.57 -45.25
CA GLU A 264 19.44 -2.88 -45.69
C GLU A 264 19.10 -3.99 -44.65
N LYS A 265 19.24 -3.69 -43.35
CA LYS A 265 18.90 -4.65 -42.30
C LYS A 265 17.41 -4.99 -42.29
N ILE A 266 16.55 -3.98 -42.48
CA ILE A 266 15.11 -4.12 -42.58
C ILE A 266 14.76 -4.98 -43.80
N ALA A 267 15.31 -4.66 -44.96
CA ALA A 267 15.06 -5.39 -46.20
C ALA A 267 15.45 -6.87 -46.08
N ASN A 268 16.65 -7.15 -45.56
CA ASN A 268 17.16 -8.51 -45.35
C ASN A 268 16.28 -9.29 -44.36
N ARG A 269 15.85 -8.64 -43.26
CA ARG A 269 15.00 -9.30 -42.25
C ARG A 269 13.60 -9.56 -42.79
N THR A 270 12.99 -8.60 -43.49
CA THR A 270 11.67 -8.74 -44.10
C THR A 270 11.69 -9.85 -45.17
N LYS A 271 12.73 -9.89 -46.04
CA LYS A 271 12.93 -10.98 -46.98
C LYS A 271 13.00 -12.34 -46.26
N THR A 272 13.70 -12.46 -45.14
CA THR A 272 13.78 -13.71 -44.37
C THR A 272 12.38 -14.19 -43.94
N VAL A 273 11.49 -13.29 -43.52
CA VAL A 273 10.10 -13.64 -43.17
C VAL A 273 9.32 -14.10 -44.41
N LEU A 274 9.43 -13.37 -45.53
CA LEU A 274 8.77 -13.71 -46.80
C LEU A 274 9.24 -15.08 -47.34
N ASP A 275 10.56 -15.38 -47.25
CA ASP A 275 11.11 -16.68 -47.63
C ASP A 275 10.47 -17.81 -46.80
N LYS A 276 10.29 -17.59 -45.49
CA LYS A 276 9.61 -18.54 -44.61
C LYS A 276 8.11 -18.68 -44.90
N MET A 277 7.41 -17.60 -45.22
CA MET A 277 6.02 -17.63 -45.59
C MET A 277 5.82 -18.44 -46.89
N LYS A 278 6.71 -18.27 -47.87
CA LYS A 278 6.73 -19.04 -49.11
C LYS A 278 7.03 -20.51 -48.88
N GLU A 279 8.08 -20.83 -48.08
CA GLU A 279 8.45 -22.21 -47.72
C GLU A 279 7.27 -22.97 -47.10
N LEU A 280 6.54 -22.28 -46.20
CA LEU A 280 5.38 -22.85 -45.50
C LEU A 280 4.08 -22.78 -46.31
N LYS A 281 4.11 -22.26 -47.55
CA LYS A 281 2.99 -22.09 -48.45
C LYS A 281 1.86 -21.17 -47.92
N TYR A 282 2.21 -20.19 -47.10
CA TYR A 282 1.31 -19.14 -46.65
C TYR A 282 1.10 -18.06 -47.69
N ILE A 283 2.01 -17.95 -48.65
CA ILE A 283 1.91 -17.09 -49.85
C ILE A 283 2.27 -17.86 -51.12
N THR A 284 1.66 -17.47 -52.20
CA THR A 284 1.94 -18.00 -53.55
C THR A 284 3.26 -17.45 -54.08
N ASN A 285 3.75 -17.96 -55.22
CA ASN A 285 4.95 -17.42 -55.87
C ASN A 285 4.71 -15.96 -56.33
N ASP A 286 3.55 -15.66 -56.91
CA ASP A 286 3.21 -14.31 -57.39
C ASP A 286 3.10 -13.31 -56.21
N GLU A 287 2.45 -13.71 -55.09
CA GLU A 287 2.41 -12.90 -53.87
C GLU A 287 3.81 -12.65 -53.29
N TYR A 288 4.70 -13.64 -53.35
CA TYR A 288 6.07 -13.50 -52.89
C TYR A 288 6.87 -12.54 -53.76
N ASP A 289 6.79 -12.72 -55.13
CA ASP A 289 7.54 -11.89 -56.06
C ASP A 289 7.09 -10.42 -55.98
N ASN A 290 5.78 -10.17 -55.83
CA ASN A 290 5.23 -8.83 -55.59
C ASN A 290 5.73 -8.22 -54.26
N ALA A 291 5.73 -8.99 -53.16
CA ALA A 291 6.21 -8.52 -51.84
C ALA A 291 7.72 -8.25 -51.88
N ILE A 292 8.51 -9.06 -52.59
CA ILE A 292 9.98 -8.83 -52.73
C ILE A 292 10.23 -7.57 -53.56
N ALA A 293 9.45 -7.33 -54.62
CA ALA A 293 9.54 -6.09 -55.39
C ALA A 293 9.25 -4.87 -54.51
N GLU A 294 8.22 -4.93 -53.65
CA GLU A 294 7.90 -3.87 -52.69
C GLU A 294 9.04 -3.62 -51.71
N VAL A 295 9.64 -4.66 -51.11
CA VAL A 295 10.79 -4.56 -50.21
C VAL A 295 12.02 -3.95 -50.91
N THR A 296 12.28 -4.36 -52.16
CA THR A 296 13.42 -3.88 -52.94
C THR A 296 13.29 -2.40 -53.33
N ASN A 297 12.06 -1.95 -53.63
CA ASN A 297 11.74 -0.55 -53.88
C ASN A 297 11.71 0.33 -52.63
N GLY A 298 11.86 -0.29 -51.46
CA GLY A 298 11.73 0.37 -50.16
C GLY A 298 10.30 0.41 -49.66
N LEU A 299 10.08 -0.07 -48.43
CA LEU A 299 8.78 0.02 -47.77
C LEU A 299 8.40 1.49 -47.51
N ASN A 300 7.14 1.83 -47.73
CA ASN A 300 6.64 3.20 -47.59
C ASN A 300 6.37 3.55 -46.13
N PHE A 301 7.44 3.74 -45.36
CA PHE A 301 7.34 4.12 -43.95
C PHE A 301 6.77 5.52 -43.81
N LYS A 302 5.73 5.63 -42.95
CA LYS A 302 5.09 6.89 -42.56
C LYS A 302 4.93 6.88 -41.07
N ASN A 303 5.67 7.74 -40.38
CA ASN A 303 5.54 7.90 -38.91
C ASN A 303 4.12 8.41 -38.58
N GLY A 304 3.27 7.49 -38.18
CA GLY A 304 1.93 7.82 -37.71
C GLY A 304 1.97 8.21 -36.24
N GLU A 305 1.13 9.14 -35.88
CA GLU A 305 0.91 9.45 -34.45
C GLU A 305 0.23 8.25 -33.77
N VAL A 306 1.02 7.45 -33.08
CA VAL A 306 0.45 6.61 -32.03
C VAL A 306 0.24 7.55 -30.86
N THR A 307 -0.99 8.04 -30.72
CA THR A 307 -1.39 8.80 -29.53
C THR A 307 -1.38 7.87 -28.32
N ALA A 308 -0.18 7.51 -27.88
CA ALA A 308 0.06 7.00 -26.56
C ALA A 308 -0.25 8.15 -25.60
N LYS A 309 -1.54 8.34 -25.26
CA LYS A 309 -1.85 9.09 -24.04
C LYS A 309 -1.17 8.30 -22.94
N SER A 310 -0.18 8.92 -22.28
CA SER A 310 0.37 8.39 -21.05
C SER A 310 -0.80 8.03 -20.13
N ASP A 311 -0.71 6.95 -19.39
CA ASP A 311 -1.66 6.74 -18.29
C ASP A 311 -1.85 8.11 -17.64
N GLY A 312 -3.09 8.58 -17.53
CA GLY A 312 -3.36 9.95 -17.08
C GLY A 312 -2.66 10.20 -15.75
N VAL A 313 -2.24 11.43 -15.51
CA VAL A 313 -1.76 11.82 -14.19
C VAL A 313 -2.95 11.75 -13.25
N TYR A 314 -2.98 10.72 -12.40
CA TYR A 314 -4.03 10.53 -11.40
C TYR A 314 -3.68 11.25 -10.09
N SER A 315 -4.64 11.32 -9.14
CA SER A 315 -4.39 11.82 -7.80
C SER A 315 -3.34 10.96 -7.05
N TYR A 316 -2.67 11.54 -6.05
CA TYR A 316 -1.81 10.78 -5.14
C TYR A 316 -2.55 9.66 -4.42
N HIS A 317 -3.84 9.87 -4.16
CA HIS A 317 -4.71 8.84 -3.59
C HIS A 317 -4.85 7.64 -4.53
N THR A 318 -5.13 7.86 -5.80
CA THR A 318 -5.25 6.80 -6.81
C THR A 318 -3.93 6.05 -6.99
N ASP A 319 -2.78 6.75 -6.96
CA ASP A 319 -1.46 6.10 -7.02
C ASP A 319 -1.20 5.20 -5.81
N ALA A 320 -1.56 5.67 -4.60
CA ALA A 320 -1.47 4.88 -3.37
C ALA A 320 -2.39 3.65 -3.41
N LEU A 321 -3.61 3.82 -3.89
CA LEU A 321 -4.56 2.73 -4.10
C LEU A 321 -3.99 1.64 -5.01
N ILE A 322 -3.42 2.04 -6.16
CA ILE A 322 -2.85 1.09 -7.11
C ILE A 322 -1.70 0.31 -6.47
N SER A 323 -0.85 0.99 -5.70
CA SER A 323 0.27 0.34 -5.01
C SER A 323 -0.21 -0.64 -3.92
N GLU A 324 -1.23 -0.27 -3.13
CA GLU A 324 -1.86 -1.15 -2.13
C GLU A 324 -2.48 -2.39 -2.81
N LEU A 325 -3.26 -2.18 -3.86
CA LEU A 325 -3.92 -3.26 -4.59
C LEU A 325 -2.94 -4.24 -5.20
N ILE A 326 -1.85 -3.76 -5.83
CA ILE A 326 -0.79 -4.61 -6.39
C ILE A 326 -0.19 -5.48 -5.27
N GLY A 327 0.15 -4.90 -4.12
CA GLY A 327 0.69 -5.65 -2.97
C GLY A 327 -0.30 -6.69 -2.41
N ASP A 328 -1.59 -6.38 -2.39
CA ASP A 328 -2.62 -7.32 -1.93
C ASP A 328 -2.84 -8.49 -2.92
N ILE A 329 -2.79 -8.21 -4.23
CA ILE A 329 -2.86 -9.24 -5.28
C ILE A 329 -1.62 -10.14 -5.19
N GLU A 330 -0.43 -9.56 -5.07
CA GLU A 330 0.85 -10.26 -4.91
C GLU A 330 0.80 -11.24 -3.72
N LYS A 331 0.44 -10.73 -2.54
CA LYS A 331 0.28 -11.55 -1.32
C LYS A 331 -0.77 -12.64 -1.46
N LYS A 332 -1.95 -12.28 -1.98
CA LYS A 332 -3.10 -13.20 -2.05
C LYS A 332 -2.85 -14.38 -2.96
N TYR A 333 -2.20 -14.14 -4.11
CA TYR A 333 -2.01 -15.14 -5.15
C TYR A 333 -0.57 -15.68 -5.22
N ASN A 334 0.33 -15.14 -4.40
CA ASN A 334 1.75 -15.49 -4.38
C ASN A 334 2.39 -15.38 -5.78
N ILE A 335 2.24 -14.20 -6.39
CA ILE A 335 2.75 -13.87 -7.73
C ILE A 335 3.70 -12.68 -7.62
N SER A 336 4.46 -12.38 -8.68
CA SER A 336 5.36 -11.23 -8.69
C SER A 336 4.60 -9.91 -8.81
N GLU A 337 5.19 -8.83 -8.29
CA GLU A 337 4.70 -7.45 -8.43
C GLU A 337 4.42 -7.10 -9.89
N THR A 338 5.33 -7.46 -10.81
CA THR A 338 5.16 -7.23 -12.26
C THR A 338 3.92 -7.92 -12.81
N PHE A 339 3.67 -9.18 -12.40
CA PHE A 339 2.47 -9.89 -12.83
C PHE A 339 1.20 -9.29 -12.23
N ALA A 340 1.22 -8.90 -10.95
CA ALA A 340 0.10 -8.21 -10.30
C ALA A 340 -0.20 -6.86 -10.99
N THR A 341 0.86 -6.10 -11.36
CA THR A 341 0.75 -4.86 -12.11
C THR A 341 0.14 -5.07 -13.49
N ASN A 342 0.62 -6.06 -14.24
CA ASN A 342 0.07 -6.39 -15.55
C ASN A 342 -1.40 -6.85 -15.44
N TYR A 343 -1.73 -7.64 -14.42
CA TYR A 343 -3.10 -8.06 -14.17
C TYR A 343 -4.02 -6.84 -13.89
N THR A 344 -3.57 -5.94 -13.03
CA THR A 344 -4.31 -4.71 -12.71
C THR A 344 -4.55 -3.84 -13.96
N ASN A 345 -3.61 -3.81 -14.91
CA ASN A 345 -3.69 -3.00 -16.13
C ASN A 345 -4.54 -3.63 -17.24
N MET A 346 -4.65 -4.98 -17.29
CA MET A 346 -5.14 -5.71 -18.48
C MET A 346 -6.41 -6.52 -18.25
N ALA A 347 -6.85 -6.73 -16.99
CA ALA A 347 -7.92 -7.66 -16.67
C ALA A 347 -9.33 -7.03 -16.62
N GLY A 348 -9.49 -5.76 -17.00
CA GLY A 348 -10.80 -5.09 -17.03
C GLY A 348 -11.47 -5.01 -15.67
N LEU A 349 -10.69 -4.72 -14.62
CA LEU A 349 -11.19 -4.66 -13.24
C LEU A 349 -12.02 -3.40 -12.99
N THR A 350 -13.00 -3.50 -12.10
CA THR A 350 -13.66 -2.34 -11.48
C THR A 350 -13.19 -2.22 -10.04
N ILE A 351 -12.43 -1.16 -9.74
CA ILE A 351 -11.78 -0.92 -8.45
C ILE A 351 -12.57 0.16 -7.71
N LYS A 352 -13.17 -0.21 -6.58
CA LYS A 352 -13.94 0.72 -5.72
C LYS A 352 -12.98 1.41 -4.75
N SER A 353 -12.61 2.63 -5.06
CA SER A 353 -11.78 3.50 -4.24
C SER A 353 -12.51 4.01 -3.00
N THR A 354 -11.77 4.38 -1.97
CA THR A 354 -12.27 5.15 -0.83
C THR A 354 -12.25 6.66 -1.07
N GLN A 355 -11.67 7.12 -2.18
CA GLN A 355 -11.53 8.54 -2.50
C GLN A 355 -12.88 9.24 -2.51
N ASN A 356 -12.97 10.35 -1.77
CA ASN A 356 -14.01 11.33 -1.94
C ASN A 356 -13.50 12.43 -2.87
N SER A 357 -14.02 12.48 -4.10
CA SER A 357 -13.51 13.40 -5.12
C SER A 357 -13.56 14.86 -4.72
N LYS A 358 -14.58 15.28 -3.95
CA LYS A 358 -14.70 16.68 -3.45
C LYS A 358 -13.63 17.01 -2.41
N ILE A 359 -13.35 16.08 -1.49
CA ILE A 359 -12.31 16.28 -0.46
C ILE A 359 -10.93 16.25 -1.12
N GLN A 360 -10.70 15.34 -2.07
CA GLN A 360 -9.45 15.24 -2.82
C GLN A 360 -9.16 16.55 -3.58
N GLU A 361 -10.15 17.10 -4.25
CA GLU A 361 -10.05 18.40 -4.96
C GLU A 361 -9.62 19.55 -4.04
N GLU A 362 -10.19 19.62 -2.83
CA GLU A 362 -9.82 20.66 -1.86
C GLU A 362 -8.40 20.50 -1.31
N VAL A 363 -7.94 19.24 -1.13
CA VAL A 363 -6.56 18.94 -0.75
C VAL A 363 -5.59 19.35 -1.87
N GLU A 364 -5.89 19.02 -3.13
CA GLU A 364 -5.07 19.35 -4.30
C GLU A 364 -5.01 20.87 -4.53
N LYS A 365 -6.15 21.56 -4.47
CA LYS A 365 -6.23 23.02 -4.58
C LYS A 365 -5.38 23.73 -3.54
N GLU A 366 -5.34 23.23 -2.30
CA GLU A 366 -4.50 23.85 -1.27
C GLU A 366 -3.03 23.54 -1.49
N SER A 367 -2.68 22.28 -1.81
CA SER A 367 -1.29 21.86 -2.05
C SER A 367 -0.66 22.53 -3.28
N ALA A 368 -1.46 22.94 -4.26
CA ALA A 368 -0.99 23.64 -5.47
C ALA A 368 -0.61 25.11 -5.24
N LYS A 369 -0.89 25.69 -4.06
CA LYS A 369 -0.64 27.10 -3.82
C LYS A 369 0.85 27.44 -3.73
N LYS A 370 1.33 28.30 -4.62
CA LYS A 370 2.73 28.74 -4.73
C LYS A 370 3.32 29.30 -3.42
N LYS A 371 2.51 29.85 -2.53
CA LYS A 371 2.97 30.43 -1.24
C LYS A 371 3.64 29.40 -0.32
N TYR A 372 3.39 28.10 -0.54
CA TYR A 372 4.01 27.02 0.24
C TYR A 372 5.29 26.48 -0.41
N ILE A 373 5.60 26.86 -1.65
CA ILE A 373 6.78 26.40 -2.37
C ILE A 373 7.95 27.32 -2.02
N LEU A 374 8.74 26.91 -1.03
CA LEU A 374 9.92 27.64 -0.58
C LEU A 374 11.16 27.02 -1.26
N LYS A 375 12.09 27.88 -1.65
CA LYS A 375 13.40 27.40 -2.11
C LYS A 375 14.27 27.05 -0.91
N SER A 376 15.01 25.97 -1.01
CA SER A 376 16.03 25.58 -0.06
C SER A 376 17.15 26.64 0.02
N GLN A 377 17.95 26.62 1.08
CA GLN A 377 19.06 27.55 1.26
C GLN A 377 20.09 27.43 0.13
N ASN A 378 20.30 26.20 -0.39
CA ASN A 378 21.20 25.96 -1.52
C ASN A 378 20.54 26.26 -2.89
N GLY A 379 19.25 26.62 -2.92
CA GLY A 379 18.46 26.94 -4.12
C GLY A 379 18.18 25.78 -5.06
N LYS A 380 18.57 24.54 -4.71
CA LYS A 380 18.41 23.34 -5.56
C LYS A 380 17.08 22.63 -5.34
N ASP A 381 16.59 22.61 -4.09
CA ASP A 381 15.38 21.89 -3.70
C ASP A 381 14.25 22.86 -3.36
N THR A 382 13.04 22.35 -3.36
CA THR A 382 11.85 23.07 -2.90
C THR A 382 11.19 22.33 -1.74
N SER A 383 10.56 23.11 -0.85
CA SER A 383 9.76 22.54 0.23
C SER A 383 8.65 21.65 -0.32
N GLN A 384 8.25 20.67 0.48
CA GLN A 384 7.22 19.72 0.18
C GLN A 384 6.19 19.65 1.32
N ALA A 385 5.02 19.08 1.01
CA ALA A 385 4.04 18.77 2.01
C ALA A 385 3.33 17.44 1.67
N ALA A 386 2.80 16.81 2.68
CA ALA A 386 1.92 15.67 2.52
C ALA A 386 0.70 15.84 3.43
N MET A 387 -0.48 15.52 2.93
CA MET A 387 -1.71 15.54 3.70
C MET A 387 -2.51 14.26 3.49
N VAL A 388 -3.05 13.72 4.58
CA VAL A 388 -3.97 12.58 4.60
C VAL A 388 -5.26 13.01 5.30
N VAL A 389 -6.40 12.74 4.68
CA VAL A 389 -7.74 12.93 5.29
C VAL A 389 -8.45 11.59 5.34
N MET A 390 -8.95 11.20 6.52
CA MET A 390 -9.57 9.90 6.78
C MET A 390 -10.95 10.03 7.40
N ASP A 391 -11.81 9.08 7.07
CA ASP A 391 -12.94 8.72 7.91
C ASP A 391 -12.46 7.76 9.01
N HIS A 392 -12.35 8.27 10.24
CA HIS A 392 -11.85 7.48 11.36
C HIS A 392 -12.79 6.36 11.81
N LYS A 393 -14.09 6.40 11.44
CA LYS A 393 -15.07 5.36 11.77
C LYS A 393 -14.96 4.13 10.90
N THR A 394 -14.43 4.31 9.67
CA THR A 394 -14.30 3.22 8.69
C THR A 394 -12.83 2.86 8.38
N GLY A 395 -11.88 3.72 8.73
CA GLY A 395 -10.47 3.59 8.33
C GLY A 395 -10.21 3.96 6.87
N GLN A 396 -11.21 4.46 6.14
CA GLN A 396 -11.07 4.83 4.74
C GLN A 396 -10.29 6.13 4.58
N VAL A 397 -9.24 6.12 3.75
CA VAL A 397 -8.55 7.33 3.33
C VAL A 397 -9.40 8.01 2.25
N LEU A 398 -9.92 9.20 2.58
CA LEU A 398 -10.83 9.93 1.69
C LEU A 398 -10.08 10.83 0.70
N ALA A 399 -8.91 11.31 1.08
CA ALA A 399 -8.05 12.15 0.25
C ALA A 399 -6.59 12.05 0.69
N CYS A 400 -5.69 12.25 -0.28
CA CYS A 400 -4.25 12.18 -0.05
C CYS A 400 -3.52 13.10 -1.03
N SER A 401 -2.55 13.87 -0.51
CA SER A 401 -1.53 14.59 -1.29
C SER A 401 -0.14 14.22 -0.81
N GLY A 402 0.76 13.92 -1.73
CA GLY A 402 2.15 13.53 -1.44
C GLY A 402 3.20 14.53 -1.90
N GLY A 403 2.79 15.76 -2.27
CA GLY A 403 3.70 16.81 -2.71
C GLY A 403 3.00 18.17 -2.83
N LEU A 404 3.80 19.23 -2.98
CA LEU A 404 3.34 20.58 -3.27
C LEU A 404 3.41 20.86 -4.78
N GLY A 405 2.56 21.77 -5.24
CA GLY A 405 2.43 22.12 -6.65
C GLY A 405 1.41 21.25 -7.37
N GLU A 406 1.27 21.50 -8.67
CA GLU A 406 0.46 20.68 -9.55
C GLU A 406 1.19 19.36 -9.83
N LYS A 407 0.50 18.24 -9.69
CA LYS A 407 1.06 16.93 -9.99
C LYS A 407 1.09 16.72 -11.50
N THR A 408 2.29 16.61 -12.07
CA THR A 408 2.52 16.48 -13.53
C THR A 408 3.07 15.10 -13.93
N GLU A 409 3.48 14.29 -12.96
CA GLU A 409 4.13 13.01 -13.19
C GLU A 409 3.21 11.85 -12.82
N VAL A 410 3.41 10.72 -13.50
CA VAL A 410 2.75 9.46 -13.22
C VAL A 410 3.47 8.77 -12.07
N ARG A 411 2.77 8.52 -10.96
CA ARG A 411 3.29 7.85 -9.76
C ARG A 411 4.61 8.43 -9.23
N PRO A 412 4.69 9.75 -8.99
CA PRO A 412 5.86 10.32 -8.33
C PRO A 412 5.93 9.85 -6.88
N PHE A 413 7.04 10.15 -6.23
CA PHE A 413 7.22 9.85 -4.82
C PHE A 413 6.11 10.44 -3.95
N ASN A 414 5.35 9.58 -3.27
CA ASN A 414 4.20 9.95 -2.44
C ASN A 414 4.61 10.08 -0.97
N ARG A 415 4.87 11.30 -0.53
CA ARG A 415 5.33 11.57 0.84
C ARG A 415 4.30 11.26 1.92
N ALA A 416 3.03 11.12 1.55
CA ALA A 416 1.99 10.72 2.51
C ALA A 416 2.15 9.25 2.96
N THR A 417 2.65 8.38 2.08
CA THR A 417 2.71 6.92 2.30
C THR A 417 4.13 6.36 2.33
N GLN A 418 5.09 7.00 1.64
CA GLN A 418 6.43 6.47 1.43
C GLN A 418 7.52 7.17 2.24
N THR A 419 7.25 8.36 2.78
CA THR A 419 8.18 9.09 3.64
C THR A 419 7.94 8.77 5.10
N VAL A 420 9.03 8.68 5.88
CA VAL A 420 9.02 8.64 7.34
C VAL A 420 9.87 9.79 7.87
N ARG A 421 9.30 10.58 8.80
CA ARG A 421 9.93 11.78 9.36
C ARG A 421 9.76 11.82 10.86
N GLN A 422 10.69 12.49 11.55
CA GLN A 422 10.50 12.77 12.96
C GLN A 422 9.27 13.65 13.16
N THR A 423 8.52 13.38 14.22
CA THR A 423 7.20 13.98 14.41
C THR A 423 7.22 15.19 15.33
N GLY A 424 8.34 15.39 16.04
CA GLY A 424 8.38 16.38 17.11
C GLY A 424 7.20 16.19 18.07
N SER A 425 6.74 17.27 18.68
CA SER A 425 5.64 17.26 19.65
C SER A 425 4.30 16.69 19.16
N ALA A 426 4.13 16.37 17.87
CA ALA A 426 2.92 15.70 17.41
C ALA A 426 2.79 14.27 17.91
N ILE A 427 3.87 13.67 18.44
CA ILE A 427 3.86 12.33 19.05
C ILE A 427 3.23 12.31 20.45
N LYS A 428 3.27 13.42 21.20
CA LYS A 428 2.90 13.52 22.61
C LYS A 428 1.55 12.86 22.96
N PRO A 429 0.48 13.02 22.16
CA PRO A 429 -0.79 12.37 22.46
C PRO A 429 -0.71 10.84 22.41
N ILE A 430 -0.04 10.29 21.40
CA ILE A 430 -0.02 8.84 21.14
C ILE A 430 1.05 8.11 21.94
N ALA A 431 2.17 8.80 22.24
CA ALA A 431 3.28 8.20 22.99
C ALA A 431 3.20 8.42 24.51
N VAL A 432 2.53 9.51 24.96
CA VAL A 432 2.58 9.88 26.39
C VAL A 432 1.18 9.95 27.00
N LEU A 433 0.27 10.78 26.45
CA LEU A 433 -1.04 11.00 27.08
C LEU A 433 -1.88 9.73 27.16
N ILE A 434 -2.02 9.00 26.05
CA ILE A 434 -2.82 7.78 26.00
C ILE A 434 -2.32 6.74 27.00
N PRO A 435 -1.04 6.28 26.92
CA PRO A 435 -0.58 5.25 27.85
C PRO A 435 -0.63 5.70 29.31
N GLY A 436 -0.30 6.96 29.63
CA GLY A 436 -0.27 7.43 31.01
C GLY A 436 -1.67 7.54 31.63
N ILE A 437 -2.67 8.04 30.88
CA ILE A 437 -4.05 8.14 31.34
C ILE A 437 -4.70 6.75 31.43
N ASP A 438 -4.48 5.87 30.44
CA ASP A 438 -5.04 4.52 30.41
C ASP A 438 -4.49 3.65 31.55
N LYS A 439 -3.17 3.78 31.87
CA LYS A 439 -2.52 3.13 33.03
C LYS A 439 -2.81 3.80 34.36
N LYS A 440 -3.48 4.99 34.34
CA LYS A 440 -3.76 5.80 35.53
C LYS A 440 -2.48 6.29 36.24
N ASP A 441 -1.39 6.45 35.51
CA ASP A 441 -0.12 6.97 36.05
C ASP A 441 -0.23 8.46 36.38
N PHE A 442 -1.08 9.19 35.67
CA PHE A 442 -1.45 10.57 35.89
C PHE A 442 -2.83 10.90 35.34
N THR A 443 -3.37 12.05 35.71
CA THR A 443 -4.62 12.61 35.23
C THR A 443 -4.40 13.93 34.49
N ALA A 444 -5.40 14.47 33.84
CA ALA A 444 -5.33 15.77 33.17
C ALA A 444 -5.00 16.94 34.12
N SER A 445 -5.28 16.80 35.40
CA SER A 445 -4.99 17.82 36.45
C SER A 445 -3.71 17.56 37.21
N THR A 446 -3.00 16.46 37.01
CA THR A 446 -1.72 16.18 37.66
C THR A 446 -0.71 17.28 37.32
N ILE A 447 0.01 17.75 38.34
CA ILE A 447 1.06 18.77 38.22
C ILE A 447 2.38 18.10 37.91
N PHE A 448 3.12 18.70 36.99
CA PHE A 448 4.51 18.38 36.66
C PHE A 448 5.34 19.66 36.68
N ASP A 449 6.63 19.53 36.94
CA ASP A 449 7.55 20.66 36.95
C ASP A 449 8.10 20.96 35.55
N ASP A 450 7.96 22.19 35.11
CA ASP A 450 8.39 22.68 33.79
C ASP A 450 9.74 23.42 33.89
N THR A 451 10.51 23.22 34.98
CA THR A 451 11.84 23.82 35.10
C THR A 451 12.91 22.96 34.43
N GLU A 452 13.89 23.61 33.81
CA GLU A 452 15.02 22.92 33.17
C GLU A 452 15.71 21.97 34.17
N GLN A 453 15.87 20.72 33.75
CA GLN A 453 16.47 19.65 34.53
C GLN A 453 17.08 18.56 33.67
N ASP A 454 18.06 17.84 34.20
CA ASP A 454 18.66 16.66 33.59
C ASP A 454 17.85 15.41 33.91
N PHE A 455 17.66 14.56 32.93
CA PHE A 455 17.01 13.26 33.05
C PHE A 455 17.99 12.09 32.92
N GLU A 456 17.52 10.87 33.11
CA GLU A 456 18.31 9.65 33.00
C GLU A 456 19.15 9.65 31.68
N GLY A 457 20.45 9.31 31.77
CA GLY A 457 21.35 9.29 30.64
C GLY A 457 21.86 10.66 30.20
N SER A 458 21.81 11.68 31.07
CA SER A 458 22.20 13.08 30.77
C SER A 458 21.38 13.70 29.65
N TYR A 459 20.12 13.27 29.49
CA TYR A 459 19.20 13.88 28.55
C TYR A 459 18.67 15.20 29.09
N HIS A 460 18.94 16.28 28.37
CA HIS A 460 18.59 17.66 28.75
C HIS A 460 17.60 18.25 27.74
N PRO A 461 16.28 18.04 27.91
CA PRO A 461 15.29 18.65 27.05
C PRO A 461 15.13 20.14 27.37
N VAL A 462 14.92 20.94 26.34
CA VAL A 462 14.62 22.38 26.48
C VAL A 462 13.23 22.67 25.92
N ASP A 463 12.56 23.66 26.53
CA ASP A 463 11.29 24.15 26.02
C ASP A 463 11.48 25.18 24.89
N TYR A 464 10.54 25.20 23.96
CA TYR A 464 10.52 26.26 22.92
C TYR A 464 10.20 27.63 23.50
N SER A 465 9.45 27.67 24.60
CA SER A 465 9.04 28.88 25.32
C SER A 465 9.64 28.90 26.73
N LYS A 466 9.49 30.03 27.40
CA LYS A 466 9.92 30.17 28.79
C LYS A 466 9.20 29.11 29.66
N SER A 467 9.97 28.53 30.61
CA SER A 467 9.43 27.64 31.65
C SER A 467 8.25 28.29 32.39
N LEU A 468 7.24 27.48 32.65
CA LEU A 468 6.00 27.88 33.34
C LEU A 468 5.97 27.42 34.83
N GLY A 469 7.03 26.74 35.29
CA GLY A 469 7.09 26.15 36.64
C GLY A 469 6.11 24.99 36.79
N ASN A 470 5.52 24.82 37.94
CA ASN A 470 4.55 23.78 38.23
C ASN A 470 3.26 23.95 37.44
N ILE A 471 2.98 23.08 36.47
CA ILE A 471 1.81 23.16 35.60
C ILE A 471 1.06 21.83 35.52
N THR A 472 -0.23 21.91 35.25
CA THR A 472 -1.06 20.72 34.99
C THR A 472 -0.76 20.10 33.64
N VAL A 473 -1.03 18.79 33.45
CA VAL A 473 -0.99 18.10 32.15
C VAL A 473 -1.79 18.87 31.10
N ARG A 474 -3.00 19.38 31.43
CA ARG A 474 -3.82 20.19 30.54
C ARG A 474 -3.04 21.41 30.02
N ARG A 475 -2.35 22.13 30.91
CA ARG A 475 -1.58 23.33 30.56
C ARG A 475 -0.36 23.00 29.71
N ALA A 476 0.35 21.90 30.06
CA ALA A 476 1.47 21.40 29.28
C ALA A 476 1.06 20.99 27.83
N VAL A 477 -0.15 20.45 27.64
CA VAL A 477 -0.70 20.13 26.31
C VAL A 477 -1.02 21.40 25.53
N GLU A 478 -1.64 22.40 26.15
CA GLU A 478 -2.04 23.67 25.54
C GLU A 478 -0.85 24.40 24.92
N SER A 479 0.22 24.62 25.70
CA SER A 479 1.43 25.32 25.30
C SER A 479 2.50 24.42 24.68
N SER A 480 2.28 23.09 24.70
CA SER A 480 3.21 22.09 24.15
C SER A 480 4.58 22.05 24.85
N GLN A 481 4.66 22.32 26.16
CA GLN A 481 5.90 22.24 26.95
C GLN A 481 6.55 20.85 26.78
N ASN A 482 7.89 20.79 26.85
CA ASN A 482 8.65 19.55 26.62
C ASN A 482 8.99 18.83 27.92
N ILE A 483 9.49 19.56 28.92
CA ILE A 483 9.98 19.00 30.16
C ILE A 483 8.94 18.14 30.89
N PRO A 484 7.67 18.60 31.08
CA PRO A 484 6.63 17.79 31.70
C PRO A 484 6.32 16.50 30.93
N PHE A 485 6.47 16.51 29.60
CA PHE A 485 6.23 15.31 28.80
C PHE A 485 7.36 14.28 28.93
N VAL A 486 8.59 14.72 29.17
CA VAL A 486 9.71 13.82 29.48
C VAL A 486 9.53 13.21 30.88
N GLU A 487 9.13 14.00 31.89
CA GLU A 487 8.76 13.47 33.22
C GLU A 487 7.63 12.44 33.14
N MET A 488 6.57 12.73 32.34
CA MET A 488 5.49 11.77 32.14
C MET A 488 6.00 10.48 31.46
N MET A 489 6.90 10.58 30.46
CA MET A 489 7.50 9.42 29.80
C MET A 489 8.35 8.58 30.73
N GLU A 490 9.14 9.21 31.60
CA GLU A 490 9.92 8.52 32.61
C GLU A 490 9.03 7.68 33.54
N LYS A 491 7.88 8.23 33.92
CA LYS A 491 6.86 7.55 34.73
C LYS A 491 6.21 6.37 34.05
N ILE A 492 5.77 6.50 32.80
CA ILE A 492 5.09 5.44 32.03
C ILE A 492 6.05 4.43 31.41
N LYS A 493 7.31 4.81 31.21
CA LYS A 493 8.42 4.10 30.57
C LYS A 493 8.24 3.97 29.03
N PRO A 494 9.30 4.24 28.25
CA PRO A 494 9.26 4.21 26.77
C PRO A 494 8.75 2.88 26.19
N SER A 495 9.11 1.75 26.81
CA SER A 495 8.66 0.42 26.39
C SER A 495 7.14 0.21 26.44
N THR A 496 6.45 0.92 27.36
CA THR A 496 4.97 0.93 27.41
C THR A 496 4.41 1.75 26.26
N SER A 497 4.97 2.95 26.03
CA SER A 497 4.61 3.83 24.93
C SER A 497 4.70 3.12 23.57
N ILE A 498 5.81 2.44 23.28
CA ILE A 498 6.04 1.69 22.05
C ILE A 498 4.90 0.68 21.79
N LYS A 499 4.50 -0.10 22.81
CA LYS A 499 3.41 -1.08 22.70
C LYS A 499 2.06 -0.45 22.33
N TYR A 500 1.75 0.76 22.83
CA TYR A 500 0.54 1.48 22.44
C TYR A 500 0.63 1.99 21.00
N MET A 501 1.76 2.55 20.61
CA MET A 501 1.99 3.05 19.26
C MET A 501 1.93 1.93 18.22
N GLU A 502 2.52 0.76 18.48
CA GLU A 502 2.42 -0.43 17.63
C GLU A 502 0.97 -0.90 17.48
N LYS A 503 0.20 -0.88 18.58
CA LYS A 503 -1.23 -1.18 18.52
C LYS A 503 -2.03 -0.15 17.71
N MET A 504 -1.57 1.08 17.58
CA MET A 504 -2.15 2.14 16.75
C MET A 504 -1.61 2.18 15.32
N GLY A 505 -0.90 1.12 14.89
CA GLY A 505 -0.45 0.96 13.50
C GLY A 505 0.89 1.62 13.16
N VAL A 506 1.67 2.07 14.14
CA VAL A 506 3.04 2.56 13.92
C VAL A 506 3.97 1.37 13.79
N THR A 507 4.55 1.16 12.60
CA THR A 507 5.37 -0.02 12.29
C THR A 507 6.85 0.30 12.07
N THR A 508 7.22 1.57 12.16
CA THR A 508 8.58 2.07 11.86
C THR A 508 9.48 2.16 13.07
N LEU A 509 8.94 1.89 14.29
CA LEU A 509 9.69 1.95 15.55
C LEU A 509 10.80 0.90 15.57
N THR A 510 11.93 1.29 16.15
CA THR A 510 13.12 0.46 16.31
C THR A 510 13.47 0.27 17.79
N LYS A 511 14.48 -0.54 18.07
CA LYS A 511 14.99 -0.73 19.45
C LYS A 511 15.62 0.56 20.01
N ASN A 512 16.13 1.43 19.13
CA ASN A 512 16.79 2.68 19.54
C ASN A 512 15.77 3.75 19.97
N ASP A 513 14.48 3.58 19.60
CA ASP A 513 13.41 4.48 20.04
C ASP A 513 12.97 4.24 21.50
N ASN A 514 13.53 3.23 22.18
CA ASN A 514 13.23 2.92 23.59
C ASN A 514 14.00 3.81 24.58
N GLY A 515 13.80 5.12 24.49
CA GLY A 515 14.43 6.13 25.32
C GLY A 515 13.50 7.33 25.58
N LEU A 516 13.89 8.22 26.50
CA LEU A 516 13.11 9.41 26.85
C LEU A 516 12.88 10.37 25.68
N PRO A 517 13.78 10.52 24.66
CA PRO A 517 13.53 11.36 23.50
C PRO A 517 12.25 11.00 22.71
N LEU A 518 11.74 9.76 22.87
CA LEU A 518 10.46 9.33 22.32
C LEU A 518 9.29 10.24 22.74
N ALA A 519 9.35 10.81 23.97
CA ALA A 519 8.34 11.76 24.46
C ALA A 519 8.15 12.98 23.56
N LEU A 520 9.21 13.38 22.86
CA LEU A 520 9.28 14.60 22.05
C LEU A 520 9.35 14.31 20.54
N GLY A 521 9.33 13.03 20.15
CA GLY A 521 9.35 12.62 18.74
C GLY A 521 10.74 12.48 18.14
N GLY A 522 11.78 12.38 18.98
CA GLY A 522 13.12 11.97 18.61
C GLY A 522 13.11 10.47 18.27
N LEU A 523 12.99 10.16 16.99
CA LEU A 523 12.87 8.81 16.44
C LEU A 523 14.03 8.52 15.48
N GLU A 524 14.51 7.27 15.49
CA GLU A 524 15.57 6.85 14.57
C GLU A 524 15.13 6.95 13.09
N LYS A 525 13.97 6.40 12.76
CA LYS A 525 13.45 6.42 11.38
C LYS A 525 12.36 7.47 11.16
N GLY A 526 11.54 7.71 12.17
CA GLY A 526 10.35 8.55 12.05
C GLY A 526 9.06 7.75 11.74
N ILE A 527 7.98 8.49 11.44
CA ILE A 527 6.64 7.94 11.18
C ILE A 527 6.08 8.59 9.92
N SER A 528 5.33 7.83 9.09
CA SER A 528 4.71 8.40 7.90
C SER A 528 3.43 9.19 8.24
N PRO A 529 3.04 10.18 7.40
CA PRO A 529 1.76 10.89 7.57
C PRO A 529 0.55 9.94 7.62
N LEU A 530 0.55 8.87 6.86
CA LEU A 530 -0.51 7.86 6.89
C LEU A 530 -0.57 7.12 8.23
N GLN A 531 0.57 6.71 8.81
CA GLN A 531 0.61 6.06 10.12
C GLN A 531 0.19 7.01 11.24
N MET A 532 0.62 8.28 11.16
CA MET A 532 0.16 9.31 12.11
C MET A 532 -1.35 9.53 12.00
N ALA A 533 -1.91 9.51 10.77
CA ALA A 533 -3.35 9.63 10.56
C ALA A 533 -4.11 8.44 11.19
N GLY A 534 -3.63 7.21 11.02
CA GLY A 534 -4.19 6.00 11.66
C GLY A 534 -4.15 6.06 13.19
N ALA A 535 -3.04 6.54 13.76
CA ALA A 535 -2.88 6.69 15.21
C ALA A 535 -3.82 7.76 15.78
N TYR A 536 -3.92 8.93 15.14
CA TYR A 536 -4.86 9.98 15.55
C TYR A 536 -6.33 9.59 15.30
N ALA A 537 -6.61 8.85 14.21
CA ALA A 537 -7.92 8.26 13.95
C ALA A 537 -8.36 7.32 15.08
N THR A 538 -7.44 6.61 15.73
CA THR A 538 -7.75 5.78 16.90
C THR A 538 -8.28 6.61 18.06
N ILE A 539 -7.75 7.80 18.31
CA ILE A 539 -8.29 8.72 19.33
C ILE A 539 -9.69 9.19 18.93
N ALA A 540 -9.83 9.64 17.68
CA ALA A 540 -11.09 10.13 17.12
C ALA A 540 -12.19 9.05 17.15
N ASN A 541 -11.85 7.80 16.94
CA ASN A 541 -12.70 6.62 16.91
C ASN A 541 -12.76 5.91 18.29
N ASP A 542 -12.80 6.69 19.37
CA ASP A 542 -13.06 6.20 20.73
C ASP A 542 -12.15 5.07 21.22
N GLY A 543 -10.91 5.06 20.73
CA GLY A 543 -9.86 4.10 21.12
C GLY A 543 -9.83 2.82 20.30
N GLU A 544 -10.59 2.72 19.23
CA GLU A 544 -10.53 1.59 18.30
C GLU A 544 -9.71 1.96 17.06
N TYR A 545 -8.58 1.27 16.88
CA TYR A 545 -7.77 1.35 15.67
C TYR A 545 -8.43 0.59 14.52
N ILE A 546 -8.53 1.23 13.37
CA ILE A 546 -8.92 0.63 12.10
C ILE A 546 -7.83 0.93 11.09
N GLU A 547 -7.28 -0.11 10.49
CA GLU A 547 -6.20 0.02 9.50
C GLU A 547 -6.62 0.88 8.33
N PRO A 548 -5.82 1.92 7.95
CA PRO A 548 -6.12 2.76 6.80
C PRO A 548 -6.12 1.97 5.49
N VAL A 549 -7.10 2.23 4.60
CA VAL A 549 -7.19 1.61 3.27
C VAL A 549 -7.57 2.65 2.21
N PHE A 550 -7.08 2.43 0.98
CA PHE A 550 -7.36 3.28 -0.19
C PHE A 550 -8.42 2.72 -1.14
N TYR A 551 -8.80 1.44 -0.98
CA TYR A 551 -9.90 0.81 -1.72
C TYR A 551 -10.73 -0.08 -0.80
N THR A 552 -11.95 -0.44 -1.22
CA THR A 552 -12.81 -1.35 -0.47
C THR A 552 -12.92 -2.71 -1.14
N GLN A 553 -13.13 -2.72 -2.45
CA GLN A 553 -13.43 -3.92 -3.21
C GLN A 553 -12.98 -3.79 -4.67
N VAL A 554 -12.57 -4.91 -5.23
CA VAL A 554 -12.26 -5.04 -6.67
C VAL A 554 -13.14 -6.11 -7.27
N LEU A 555 -13.78 -5.79 -8.39
CA LEU A 555 -14.62 -6.68 -9.17
C LEU A 555 -13.93 -7.01 -10.50
N LYS A 556 -14.15 -8.22 -11.00
CA LYS A 556 -13.79 -8.62 -12.36
C LYS A 556 -14.76 -8.00 -13.38
N SER A 557 -14.43 -8.04 -14.66
CA SER A 557 -15.34 -7.62 -15.76
C SER A 557 -16.69 -8.37 -15.73
N SER A 558 -16.74 -9.59 -15.20
CA SER A 558 -17.97 -10.36 -14.97
C SER A 558 -18.84 -9.88 -13.81
N GLY A 559 -18.39 -8.86 -13.04
CA GLY A 559 -19.03 -8.43 -11.79
C GLY A 559 -18.71 -9.29 -10.56
N ALA A 560 -17.99 -10.39 -10.72
CA ALA A 560 -17.60 -11.23 -9.59
C ALA A 560 -16.55 -10.55 -8.70
N LYS A 561 -16.66 -10.71 -7.37
CA LYS A 561 -15.68 -10.20 -6.41
C LYS A 561 -14.31 -10.87 -6.65
N PHE A 562 -13.26 -10.05 -6.80
CA PHE A 562 -11.89 -10.52 -6.98
C PHE A 562 -11.05 -10.35 -5.71
N VAL A 563 -10.92 -9.12 -5.22
CA VAL A 563 -10.21 -8.78 -3.98
C VAL A 563 -11.10 -7.85 -3.15
N GLU A 564 -10.97 -7.93 -1.85
CA GLU A 564 -11.58 -7.04 -0.86
C GLU A 564 -10.47 -6.62 0.10
N ALA A 565 -10.39 -5.34 0.39
CA ALA A 565 -9.41 -4.82 1.34
C ALA A 565 -9.61 -5.46 2.71
N LYS A 566 -8.54 -5.93 3.29
CA LYS A 566 -8.56 -6.50 4.63
C LYS A 566 -8.06 -5.45 5.61
N GLN A 567 -8.90 -5.08 6.55
CA GLN A 567 -8.58 -4.13 7.59
C GLN A 567 -8.42 -4.83 8.94
N THR A 568 -7.32 -4.55 9.62
CA THR A 568 -7.16 -4.90 11.02
C THR A 568 -7.97 -3.92 11.87
N LYS A 569 -8.82 -4.46 12.76
CA LYS A 569 -9.57 -3.66 13.76
C LYS A 569 -9.21 -4.17 15.14
N LYS A 570 -8.88 -3.26 16.04
CA LYS A 570 -8.57 -3.62 17.43
C LYS A 570 -8.80 -2.45 18.38
N ARG A 571 -9.36 -2.77 19.55
CA ARG A 571 -9.42 -1.81 20.64
C ARG A 571 -8.05 -1.64 21.27
N VAL A 572 -7.58 -0.40 21.38
CA VAL A 572 -6.28 -0.06 21.97
C VAL A 572 -6.44 0.46 23.40
N PHE A 573 -7.45 1.30 23.63
CA PHE A 573 -7.81 1.88 24.91
C PHE A 573 -9.31 2.16 24.98
N SER A 574 -9.83 2.52 26.13
CA SER A 574 -11.27 2.75 26.31
C SER A 574 -11.75 4.07 25.71
N LYS A 575 -13.04 4.18 25.45
CA LYS A 575 -13.69 5.41 24.96
C LYS A 575 -13.61 6.56 25.98
N GLU A 576 -13.50 6.25 27.27
CA GLU A 576 -13.34 7.22 28.34
C GLU A 576 -11.95 7.87 28.28
N VAL A 577 -10.88 7.07 28.06
CA VAL A 577 -9.52 7.56 27.81
C VAL A 577 -9.49 8.41 26.56
N ALA A 578 -10.11 7.91 25.45
CA ALA A 578 -10.21 8.65 24.20
C ALA A 578 -10.83 10.04 24.42
N TYR A 579 -11.95 10.12 25.16
CA TYR A 579 -12.64 11.38 25.42
C TYR A 579 -11.76 12.36 26.21
N ILE A 580 -11.09 11.92 27.28
CA ILE A 580 -10.18 12.78 28.06
C ILE A 580 -9.05 13.32 27.17
N VAL A 581 -8.46 12.46 26.31
CA VAL A 581 -7.42 12.91 25.37
C VAL A 581 -7.98 13.86 24.30
N LYS A 582 -9.21 13.63 23.76
CA LYS A 582 -9.90 14.56 22.88
C LYS A 582 -10.04 15.94 23.52
N GLU A 583 -10.51 15.99 24.76
CA GLU A 583 -10.68 17.23 25.53
C GLU A 583 -9.34 17.95 25.79
N LEU A 584 -8.29 17.22 26.12
CA LEU A 584 -6.95 17.80 26.25
C LEU A 584 -6.48 18.40 24.91
N LEU A 585 -6.72 17.73 23.80
CA LEU A 585 -6.31 18.17 22.45
C LEU A 585 -7.17 19.32 21.91
N THR A 586 -8.28 19.69 22.54
CA THR A 586 -8.98 20.93 22.20
C THR A 586 -8.22 22.17 22.69
N GLN A 587 -7.36 22.03 23.71
CA GLN A 587 -6.62 23.16 24.32
C GLN A 587 -5.63 23.85 23.37
N PRO A 588 -4.83 23.14 22.54
CA PRO A 588 -4.00 23.81 21.52
C PRO A 588 -4.80 24.66 20.54
N VAL A 589 -6.10 24.37 20.35
CA VAL A 589 -7.01 25.09 19.44
C VAL A 589 -7.79 26.20 20.14
N GLN A 590 -8.28 25.95 21.36
CA GLN A 590 -9.21 26.83 22.07
C GLN A 590 -8.53 27.71 23.14
N GLY A 591 -7.46 27.21 23.75
CA GLY A 591 -6.77 27.86 24.85
C GLY A 591 -6.07 29.16 24.45
N ALA A 592 -5.87 30.04 25.42
CA ALA A 592 -5.28 31.36 25.21
C ALA A 592 -3.82 31.29 24.72
N SER A 593 -3.07 30.25 25.18
CA SER A 593 -1.68 29.97 24.75
C SER A 593 -1.60 28.81 23.74
N GLY A 594 -2.72 28.46 23.12
CA GLY A 594 -2.80 27.35 22.19
C GLY A 594 -1.93 27.54 20.95
N THR A 595 -1.21 26.47 20.55
CA THR A 595 -0.29 26.48 19.40
C THR A 595 -0.99 26.35 18.04
N ALA A 596 -2.30 26.01 18.00
CA ALA A 596 -3.12 25.75 16.81
C ALA A 596 -4.43 26.55 16.80
N THR A 597 -4.48 27.74 17.39
CA THR A 597 -5.70 28.56 17.53
C THR A 597 -6.35 28.94 16.19
N TYR A 598 -5.60 28.93 15.11
CA TYR A 598 -6.06 29.21 13.75
C TYR A 598 -6.76 28.01 13.06
N CYS A 599 -6.78 26.85 13.73
CA CYS A 599 -7.45 25.64 13.24
C CYS A 599 -8.92 25.54 13.69
N LYS A 600 -9.47 26.57 14.34
CA LYS A 600 -10.89 26.62 14.76
C LYS A 600 -11.83 26.48 13.57
N ILE A 601 -12.89 25.68 13.76
CA ILE A 601 -13.99 25.53 12.79
C ILE A 601 -15.29 25.90 13.53
N ASN A 602 -16.05 26.82 12.96
CA ASN A 602 -17.26 27.31 13.63
C ASN A 602 -18.29 26.19 13.83
N GLY A 603 -18.71 26.02 15.07
CA GLY A 603 -19.73 25.02 15.44
C GLY A 603 -19.26 23.57 15.47
N VAL A 604 -17.97 23.32 15.23
CA VAL A 604 -17.40 21.96 15.24
C VAL A 604 -16.22 21.90 16.22
N ASP A 605 -16.23 20.89 17.09
CA ASP A 605 -15.07 20.67 17.98
C ASP A 605 -13.87 20.22 17.16
N VAL A 606 -12.71 20.80 17.48
CA VAL A 606 -11.42 20.48 16.87
C VAL A 606 -10.43 20.10 17.96
N ALA A 607 -9.87 18.92 17.83
CA ALA A 607 -8.76 18.42 18.63
C ALA A 607 -7.51 18.34 17.75
N ALA A 608 -6.41 19.00 18.13
CA ALA A 608 -5.23 19.05 17.28
C ALA A 608 -3.94 19.18 18.10
N LYS A 609 -2.83 18.80 17.50
CA LYS A 609 -1.48 18.96 18.05
C LYS A 609 -0.50 19.35 16.94
N THR A 610 0.26 20.40 17.18
CA THR A 610 1.39 20.80 16.34
C THR A 610 2.61 19.97 16.63
N GLY A 611 3.44 19.74 15.61
CA GLY A 611 4.78 19.16 15.73
C GLY A 611 5.80 20.07 15.07
N THR A 612 6.95 20.16 15.67
CA THR A 612 8.14 20.83 15.14
C THR A 612 9.33 20.05 15.64
N THR A 613 10.24 19.70 14.74
CA THR A 613 11.49 19.03 15.10
C THR A 613 12.58 20.07 15.40
N ASP A 614 13.66 19.62 15.99
CA ASP A 614 14.85 20.42 16.18
C ASP A 614 15.32 21.00 14.84
N GLU A 615 15.97 22.16 14.87
CA GLU A 615 16.38 22.90 13.67
C GLU A 615 15.22 23.22 12.69
N ASN A 616 13.97 22.99 13.10
CA ASN A 616 12.78 23.21 12.28
C ASN A 616 12.75 22.46 10.93
N TYR A 617 13.32 21.26 10.83
CA TYR A 617 13.32 20.48 9.60
C TYR A 617 11.92 20.00 9.21
N ASP A 618 11.11 19.63 10.21
CA ASP A 618 9.77 19.08 10.01
C ASP A 618 8.73 19.90 10.78
N ARG A 619 7.64 20.19 10.09
CA ARG A 619 6.46 20.85 10.65
C ARG A 619 5.25 19.95 10.48
N TRP A 620 4.52 19.72 11.55
CA TRP A 620 3.35 18.87 11.57
C TRP A 620 2.13 19.58 12.12
N LEU A 621 0.97 19.18 11.61
CA LEU A 621 -0.30 19.28 12.30
C LEU A 621 -1.07 17.99 12.18
N CYS A 622 -1.38 17.38 13.31
CA CYS A 622 -2.21 16.19 13.43
C CYS A 622 -3.46 16.57 14.22
N GLY A 623 -4.64 16.32 13.67
CA GLY A 623 -5.88 16.70 14.33
C GLY A 623 -7.10 16.01 13.74
N PHE A 624 -8.23 16.18 14.42
CA PHE A 624 -9.50 15.60 14.02
C PHE A 624 -10.67 16.41 14.52
N THR A 625 -11.82 16.15 13.93
CA THR A 625 -13.15 16.64 14.32
C THR A 625 -14.05 15.43 14.56
N PRO A 626 -15.30 15.58 14.97
CA PRO A 626 -16.26 14.46 14.99
C PRO A 626 -16.52 13.80 13.63
N TYR A 627 -16.08 14.45 12.51
CA TYR A 627 -16.30 13.98 11.15
C TYR A 627 -15.07 13.28 10.54
N TYR A 628 -13.90 13.92 10.62
CA TYR A 628 -12.69 13.52 9.90
C TYR A 628 -11.43 13.62 10.75
N THR A 629 -10.47 12.75 10.49
CA THR A 629 -9.09 12.89 10.95
C THR A 629 -8.23 13.36 9.80
N ALA A 630 -7.38 14.36 10.05
CA ALA A 630 -6.44 14.84 9.05
C ALA A 630 -5.05 15.07 9.65
N VAL A 631 -4.03 14.70 8.90
CA VAL A 631 -2.61 14.89 9.24
C VAL A 631 -1.91 15.55 8.09
N THR A 632 -1.13 16.59 8.41
CA THR A 632 -0.29 17.31 7.44
C THR A 632 1.13 17.38 7.94
N TRP A 633 2.06 17.02 7.07
CA TRP A 633 3.50 17.24 7.20
C TRP A 633 3.97 18.30 6.19
N PHE A 634 4.98 19.07 6.56
CA PHE A 634 5.65 20.04 5.72
C PHE A 634 7.15 20.07 6.04
N GLY A 635 8.01 20.07 5.02
CA GLY A 635 9.47 20.08 5.17
C GLY A 635 10.17 19.97 3.82
N TYR A 636 11.43 19.59 3.83
CA TYR A 636 12.20 19.25 2.64
C TYR A 636 12.48 17.76 2.60
N ASP A 637 12.78 17.22 1.41
CA ASP A 637 13.15 15.79 1.28
C ASP A 637 14.46 15.48 2.00
N GLN A 638 15.39 16.40 1.98
CA GLN A 638 16.60 16.39 2.83
C GLN A 638 16.37 17.27 4.05
N ASN A 639 17.06 16.97 5.17
CA ASN A 639 16.96 17.77 6.38
C ASN A 639 17.47 19.20 6.11
N GLU A 640 16.55 20.15 6.09
CA GLU A 640 16.82 21.56 5.90
C GLU A 640 15.81 22.40 6.67
N THR A 641 16.27 23.50 7.26
CA THR A 641 15.44 24.37 8.08
C THR A 641 14.31 25.02 7.27
N VAL A 642 13.08 24.82 7.71
CA VAL A 642 11.89 25.46 7.15
C VAL A 642 11.81 26.91 7.60
N ASN A 643 12.22 27.81 6.74
CA ASN A 643 12.11 29.27 6.97
C ASN A 643 10.77 29.77 6.42
N PHE A 644 9.76 29.78 7.27
CA PHE A 644 8.42 30.28 6.95
C PHE A 644 7.99 31.33 7.95
N ASN A 645 7.94 32.58 7.52
CA ASN A 645 7.74 33.78 8.38
C ASN A 645 6.30 33.94 8.91
N GLN A 646 5.45 32.96 8.73
CA GLN A 646 4.07 32.92 9.20
C GLN A 646 3.87 31.80 10.22
N ARG A 647 2.61 31.48 10.51
CA ARG A 647 2.23 30.33 11.33
C ARG A 647 2.71 29.04 10.70
N ASN A 648 2.78 27.96 11.48
CA ASN A 648 3.15 26.62 11.01
C ASN A 648 2.48 26.28 9.64
N PRO A 649 3.26 26.09 8.55
CA PRO A 649 2.69 25.88 7.21
C PRO A 649 1.87 24.59 7.08
N ALA A 650 2.25 23.51 7.78
CA ALA A 650 1.43 22.29 7.86
C ALA A 650 0.06 22.58 8.47
N GLY A 651 0.04 23.40 9.52
CA GLY A 651 -1.19 23.83 10.16
C GLY A 651 -2.05 24.73 9.30
N LEU A 652 -1.45 25.62 8.49
CA LEU A 652 -2.20 26.45 7.55
C LEU A 652 -2.85 25.63 6.43
N ILE A 653 -2.14 24.64 5.88
CA ILE A 653 -2.71 23.71 4.89
C ILE A 653 -3.87 22.95 5.52
N TRP A 654 -3.66 22.37 6.70
CA TRP A 654 -4.69 21.66 7.45
C TRP A 654 -5.93 22.51 7.69
N ALA A 655 -5.76 23.71 8.26
CA ALA A 655 -6.86 24.60 8.61
C ALA A 655 -7.68 25.02 7.39
N ASN A 656 -7.02 25.38 6.28
CA ASN A 656 -7.69 25.78 5.05
C ASN A 656 -8.49 24.64 4.43
N VAL A 657 -7.93 23.42 4.35
CA VAL A 657 -8.64 22.26 3.81
C VAL A 657 -9.80 21.89 4.72
N MET A 658 -9.53 21.70 6.02
CA MET A 658 -10.56 21.27 6.97
C MET A 658 -11.72 22.26 7.08
N SER A 659 -11.45 23.56 7.06
CA SER A 659 -12.51 24.58 7.04
C SER A 659 -13.41 24.45 5.82
N ARG A 660 -12.85 24.20 4.63
CA ARG A 660 -13.64 24.07 3.40
C ARG A 660 -14.44 22.78 3.34
N ILE A 661 -13.85 21.63 3.74
CA ILE A 661 -14.59 20.36 3.71
C ILE A 661 -15.65 20.23 4.81
N HIS A 662 -15.61 21.10 5.82
CA HIS A 662 -16.67 21.21 6.83
C HIS A 662 -17.76 22.23 6.47
N SER A 663 -17.56 22.99 5.41
CA SER A 663 -18.57 23.97 4.95
C SER A 663 -19.88 23.25 4.60
N GLY A 664 -20.96 23.65 5.24
CA GLY A 664 -22.29 23.02 5.06
C GLY A 664 -22.54 21.76 5.90
N LEU A 665 -21.56 21.28 6.68
CA LEU A 665 -21.81 20.22 7.66
C LEU A 665 -22.50 20.80 8.89
N GLN A 666 -23.27 19.97 9.60
CA GLN A 666 -23.91 20.35 10.85
C GLN A 666 -22.89 20.61 11.96
N THR A 667 -23.31 21.37 12.98
CA THR A 667 -22.52 21.52 14.20
C THR A 667 -22.34 20.18 14.89
N ALA A 668 -21.14 19.91 15.38
CA ALA A 668 -20.83 18.64 16.04
C ALA A 668 -19.82 18.84 17.17
N LYS A 669 -20.05 18.12 18.27
CA LYS A 669 -19.18 18.08 19.44
C LYS A 669 -18.72 16.66 19.74
N PHE A 670 -17.62 16.54 20.48
CA PHE A 670 -17.21 15.24 21.01
C PHE A 670 -18.18 14.78 22.09
N GLU A 671 -18.72 13.57 21.96
CA GLU A 671 -19.67 13.01 22.91
C GLU A 671 -18.94 12.49 24.16
N LYS A 672 -19.42 12.93 25.34
CA LYS A 672 -18.86 12.50 26.63
C LYS A 672 -19.46 11.16 27.05
N PRO A 673 -18.63 10.09 27.19
CA PRO A 673 -19.09 8.80 27.68
C PRO A 673 -19.57 8.89 29.15
N ALA A 674 -20.53 8.04 29.51
CA ALA A 674 -21.07 8.00 30.87
C ALA A 674 -20.03 7.65 31.94
N GLY A 675 -18.96 6.91 31.58
CA GLY A 675 -17.85 6.55 32.47
C GLY A 675 -16.87 7.68 32.79
N VAL A 676 -17.04 8.87 32.16
CA VAL A 676 -16.20 10.06 32.44
C VAL A 676 -16.91 10.96 33.47
N THR A 677 -16.25 11.20 34.57
CA THR A 677 -16.69 12.10 35.64
C THR A 677 -16.03 13.48 35.52
N THR A 678 -16.62 14.49 36.15
CA THR A 678 -16.08 15.85 36.21
C THR A 678 -15.87 16.29 37.65
N ALA A 679 -14.87 17.12 37.86
CA ALA A 679 -14.66 17.80 39.14
C ALA A 679 -14.16 19.22 38.92
N THR A 680 -14.51 20.14 39.84
CA THR A 680 -13.88 21.47 39.91
C THR A 680 -12.51 21.32 40.55
N ILE A 681 -11.48 21.80 39.84
CA ILE A 681 -10.06 21.64 40.22
C ILE A 681 -9.45 23.01 40.50
N CYS A 682 -8.63 23.05 41.61
CA CYS A 682 -7.77 24.17 41.88
C CYS A 682 -6.66 24.26 40.85
N ALA A 683 -6.55 25.36 40.13
CA ALA A 683 -5.58 25.53 39.05
C ALA A 683 -4.13 25.48 39.54
N GLU A 684 -3.88 25.80 40.79
CA GLU A 684 -2.54 25.81 41.39
C GLU A 684 -2.06 24.43 41.83
N THR A 685 -2.97 23.62 42.42
CA THR A 685 -2.59 22.35 43.06
C THR A 685 -2.99 21.11 42.26
N GLY A 686 -3.83 21.26 41.23
CA GLY A 686 -4.38 20.13 40.51
C GLY A 686 -5.36 19.25 41.31
N LEU A 687 -5.69 19.63 42.55
CA LEU A 687 -6.59 18.91 43.44
C LEU A 687 -8.03 19.46 43.34
N LYS A 688 -9.03 18.74 43.87
CA LYS A 688 -10.41 19.27 43.94
C LYS A 688 -10.44 20.60 44.68
N ALA A 689 -11.10 21.55 44.09
CA ALA A 689 -11.14 22.89 44.65
C ALA A 689 -11.99 22.95 45.94
N THR A 690 -11.53 23.81 46.86
CA THR A 690 -12.29 24.29 48.02
C THR A 690 -12.73 25.72 47.79
N THR A 691 -13.63 26.20 48.64
CA THR A 691 -14.14 27.59 48.57
C THR A 691 -13.05 28.66 48.75
N GLY A 692 -11.87 28.28 49.26
CA GLY A 692 -10.71 29.15 49.40
C GLY A 692 -9.78 29.19 48.18
N CYS A 693 -10.04 28.42 47.11
CA CYS A 693 -9.24 28.45 45.88
C CYS A 693 -9.63 29.65 45.01
N GLU A 694 -8.68 30.52 44.71
CA GLU A 694 -8.90 31.72 43.90
C GLU A 694 -9.15 31.43 42.41
N SER A 695 -8.44 30.44 41.87
CA SER A 695 -8.53 30.03 40.45
C SER A 695 -8.94 28.57 40.31
N THR A 696 -10.04 28.32 39.63
CA THR A 696 -10.62 26.97 39.44
C THR A 696 -11.08 26.75 38.03
N TYR A 697 -11.10 25.48 37.60
CA TYR A 697 -11.64 25.06 36.32
C TYR A 697 -12.28 23.66 36.42
N THR A 698 -13.12 23.29 35.44
CA THR A 698 -13.71 21.96 35.37
C THR A 698 -12.78 21.00 34.60
N GLU A 699 -12.49 19.82 35.17
CA GLU A 699 -11.66 18.80 34.58
C GLU A 699 -12.38 17.45 34.48
N TYR A 700 -11.93 16.61 33.54
CA TYR A 700 -12.50 15.29 33.21
C TYR A 700 -11.60 14.18 33.76
N PHE A 701 -12.23 13.14 34.33
CA PHE A 701 -11.55 12.03 34.99
C PHE A 701 -12.17 10.69 34.61
N LEU A 702 -11.35 9.66 34.59
CA LEU A 702 -11.85 8.29 34.66
C LEU A 702 -12.47 8.06 36.03
N TRP A 703 -13.44 7.16 36.10
CA TRP A 703 -14.03 6.83 37.39
C TRP A 703 -12.96 6.39 38.39
N LEU A 704 -13.02 6.87 39.63
CA LEU A 704 -12.08 6.67 40.73
C LEU A 704 -10.68 7.29 40.54
N THR A 705 -10.44 8.13 39.53
CA THR A 705 -9.13 8.84 39.41
C THR A 705 -9.22 10.31 39.80
N THR A 706 -10.36 10.76 40.28
CA THR A 706 -10.55 12.14 40.77
C THR A 706 -9.65 12.38 41.96
N PRO A 707 -8.82 13.45 41.97
CA PRO A 707 -7.90 13.70 43.09
C PRO A 707 -8.62 14.06 44.41
N GLY A 708 -7.88 14.10 45.52
CA GLY A 708 -8.36 14.56 46.83
C GLY A 708 -8.64 16.06 46.86
N LEU A 709 -9.15 16.56 47.97
CA LEU A 709 -9.39 17.99 48.21
C LEU A 709 -8.06 18.79 48.27
N CYS A 710 -8.12 20.02 47.81
CA CYS A 710 -7.00 20.96 47.93
C CYS A 710 -6.60 21.16 49.39
N SER A 711 -5.35 20.81 49.68
CA SER A 711 -4.78 20.97 51.04
C SER A 711 -4.09 22.32 51.24
N LYS A 712 -3.86 23.09 50.18
CA LYS A 712 -3.20 24.39 50.23
C LYS A 712 -4.16 25.52 50.63
N HIS A 713 -5.40 25.43 50.19
CA HIS A 713 -6.43 26.46 50.41
C HIS A 713 -7.52 25.89 51.32
N SER A 714 -7.82 26.65 52.40
CA SER A 714 -8.86 26.23 53.35
C SER A 714 -10.27 26.45 52.75
N GLY A 715 -11.26 25.66 53.25
CA GLY A 715 -12.67 25.81 52.83
C GLY A 715 -13.37 24.47 52.59
N SER A 716 -14.67 24.51 52.30
CA SER A 716 -15.47 23.32 51.99
C SER A 716 -15.37 22.99 50.52
N GLU A 717 -15.61 21.71 50.16
CA GLU A 717 -15.59 21.22 48.76
C GLU A 717 -16.62 21.97 47.89
N ILE A 718 -16.19 22.46 46.73
CA ILE A 718 -17.10 22.99 45.69
C ILE A 718 -17.72 21.79 44.96
N LYS A 719 -19.00 21.52 45.26
CA LYS A 719 -19.76 20.45 44.58
C LYS A 719 -20.10 20.89 43.18
N THR A 720 -19.61 20.18 42.18
CA THR A 720 -20.08 20.29 40.80
C THR A 720 -21.50 19.76 40.72
N THR A 721 -22.48 20.59 40.38
CA THR A 721 -23.85 20.15 40.12
C THR A 721 -23.88 19.32 38.84
N ASN A 722 -23.65 18.03 38.96
CA ASN A 722 -23.94 17.09 37.89
C ASN A 722 -25.43 16.77 37.91
N THR A 723 -26.17 17.35 37.01
CA THR A 723 -27.53 16.90 36.69
C THR A 723 -27.42 15.57 35.90
N THR A 724 -27.13 14.49 36.60
CA THR A 724 -27.30 13.14 36.05
C THR A 724 -28.06 12.31 37.03
N ASN A 725 -29.25 11.85 36.61
CA ASN A 725 -30.11 10.94 37.33
C ASN A 725 -29.33 9.74 37.88
N ASN A 726 -29.39 9.54 39.18
CA ASN A 726 -28.74 8.51 39.99
C ASN A 726 -29.21 7.06 39.72
N ASN A 727 -29.94 6.80 38.62
CA ASN A 727 -30.54 5.47 38.39
C ASN A 727 -29.64 4.50 37.57
N ASN A 728 -28.42 4.91 37.13
CA ASN A 728 -27.59 4.07 36.28
C ASN A 728 -26.30 3.52 36.90
N VAL A 729 -26.08 3.70 38.22
CA VAL A 729 -24.82 3.24 38.84
C VAL A 729 -24.70 1.71 38.88
N THR A 730 -25.82 1.01 38.95
CA THR A 730 -25.87 -0.47 39.01
C THR A 730 -25.63 -1.14 37.66
N GLU A 731 -25.98 -0.46 36.57
CA GLU A 731 -25.70 -0.98 35.20
C GLU A 731 -24.24 -0.71 34.76
N ILE A 732 -23.62 0.39 35.22
CA ILE A 732 -22.23 0.71 34.90
C ILE A 732 -21.27 -0.30 35.56
N ILE A 733 -21.59 -0.79 36.75
CA ILE A 733 -20.78 -1.82 37.45
C ILE A 733 -20.89 -3.17 36.71
N LYS A 734 -22.01 -3.50 36.10
CA LYS A 734 -22.18 -4.72 35.29
C LYS A 734 -21.42 -4.66 33.95
N GLY A 735 -21.34 -3.49 33.31
CA GLY A 735 -20.60 -3.32 32.07
C GLY A 735 -19.07 -3.40 32.22
N ILE A 736 -18.55 -3.04 33.37
CA ILE A 736 -17.09 -3.02 33.64
C ILE A 736 -16.56 -4.42 33.99
N THR A 737 -17.39 -5.31 34.50
CA THR A 737 -17.01 -6.67 34.91
C THR A 737 -17.07 -7.70 33.76
N THR A 738 -17.70 -7.36 32.62
CA THR A 738 -17.81 -8.27 31.46
C THR A 738 -16.70 -8.13 30.41
N ASP A 739 -15.87 -7.08 30.48
CA ASP A 739 -14.80 -6.82 29.49
C ASP A 739 -13.39 -7.21 29.93
N ILE A 740 -13.22 -7.97 31.05
CA ILE A 740 -11.91 -8.39 31.57
C ILE A 740 -11.70 -9.91 31.48
N ASP A 741 -12.27 -10.59 30.52
CA ASP A 741 -11.89 -11.97 30.20
C ASP A 741 -11.09 -12.01 28.90
N GLU A 742 -9.78 -11.71 29.01
CA GLU A 742 -8.79 -12.12 28.04
C GLU A 742 -8.59 -13.64 28.14
N LYS A 743 -9.16 -14.40 27.21
CA LYS A 743 -8.78 -15.80 26.99
C LYS A 743 -7.51 -15.85 26.16
N GLU A 744 -6.40 -16.13 26.82
CA GLU A 744 -5.26 -16.79 26.18
C GLU A 744 -5.67 -18.22 25.73
N PRO A 745 -5.22 -18.70 24.56
CA PRO A 745 -5.50 -20.06 24.13
C PRO A 745 -4.63 -21.05 24.91
N ALA A 746 -5.25 -21.79 25.81
CA ALA A 746 -4.62 -22.90 26.51
C ALA A 746 -4.39 -24.08 25.56
N ARG A 747 -3.17 -24.57 25.62
CA ARG A 747 -2.66 -25.79 25.03
C ARG A 747 -3.40 -27.01 25.62
N THR A 748 -4.10 -27.76 24.80
CA THR A 748 -4.72 -29.03 25.14
C THR A 748 -3.67 -30.08 25.44
N THR A 749 -3.72 -30.61 26.66
CA THR A 749 -3.28 -31.98 26.98
C THR A 749 -4.49 -32.76 27.47
N GLU A 750 -4.88 -33.76 26.67
CA GLU A 750 -5.84 -34.80 27.04
C GLU A 750 -5.38 -35.57 28.27
N VAL A 751 -6.24 -35.70 29.27
CA VAL A 751 -6.26 -36.88 30.17
C VAL A 751 -7.70 -37.33 30.30
N THR A 752 -7.93 -38.48 29.75
CA THR A 752 -9.09 -39.36 29.96
C THR A 752 -9.22 -39.74 31.44
N ASN A 753 -10.45 -39.64 31.99
CA ASN A 753 -10.96 -40.72 32.82
C ASN A 753 -12.50 -40.70 32.94
N THR A 754 -13.02 -41.81 32.60
CA THR A 754 -14.35 -42.41 32.81
C THR A 754 -14.78 -42.37 34.26
N THR A 755 -16.06 -42.13 34.57
CA THR A 755 -17.01 -43.09 35.12
C THR A 755 -18.36 -42.47 35.54
N ASN A 756 -19.41 -42.96 34.98
CA ASN A 756 -20.69 -43.45 35.45
C ASN A 756 -21.50 -42.68 36.55
N ASN A 757 -22.66 -42.37 36.17
CA ASN A 757 -23.95 -43.04 36.49
C ASN A 757 -25.07 -42.21 37.15
N SER A 758 -26.19 -42.32 36.52
CA SER A 758 -27.58 -42.44 37.04
C SER A 758 -28.21 -41.22 37.73
N GLY A 759 -29.28 -40.82 37.26
CA GLY A 759 -30.62 -41.30 37.38
C GLY A 759 -31.60 -40.14 37.29
N ALA A 760 -32.53 -40.24 36.41
CA ALA A 760 -33.98 -40.25 36.54
C ALA A 760 -34.61 -39.11 37.34
N THR A 761 -35.59 -38.43 36.97
CA THR A 761 -36.88 -38.70 36.34
C THR A 761 -37.71 -37.41 36.28
N LYS A 762 -38.43 -37.23 35.21
CA LYS A 762 -39.85 -36.79 35.09
C LYS A 762 -40.30 -35.53 35.84
N ASN A 763 -41.12 -34.73 35.36
CA ASN A 763 -42.23 -34.73 34.44
C ASN A 763 -42.78 -33.32 34.29
N ASN A 764 -43.26 -33.03 33.09
CA ASN A 764 -44.60 -32.59 32.71
C ASN A 764 -45.19 -31.31 33.34
N ASN A 765 -45.66 -30.43 32.59
CA ASN A 765 -46.85 -30.30 31.73
C ASN A 765 -46.93 -28.88 31.22
N GLN A 766 -47.07 -28.69 29.95
CA GLN A 766 -48.30 -28.43 29.22
C GLN A 766 -49.17 -27.31 29.86
N THR A 767 -49.43 -26.31 29.10
CA THR A 767 -50.61 -26.07 28.26
C THR A 767 -50.43 -24.68 27.65
N ASN A 768 -50.37 -24.57 26.37
CA ASN A 768 -51.44 -24.30 25.38
C ASN A 768 -52.34 -23.10 25.74
N ILE A 769 -52.52 -22.22 24.88
CA ILE A 769 -53.57 -22.00 23.86
C ILE A 769 -53.45 -20.57 23.36
N ASN A 770 -53.21 -20.40 22.08
CA ASN A 770 -54.09 -19.95 21.04
C ASN A 770 -54.89 -18.66 21.33
N THR A 771 -54.96 -17.75 20.46
CA THR A 771 -55.45 -17.71 19.08
C THR A 771 -55.37 -16.28 18.56
N ASN A 772 -54.98 -16.17 17.32
CA ASN A 772 -55.72 -15.60 16.20
C ASN A 772 -56.33 -14.17 16.38
N ASN A 773 -55.97 -13.26 15.52
CA ASN A 773 -56.68 -13.01 14.29
C ASN A 773 -56.12 -11.79 13.55
N ASN A 774 -55.64 -12.07 12.38
CA ASN A 774 -55.80 -11.16 11.24
C ASN A 774 -57.26 -11.28 10.77
N PRO A 775 -57.91 -10.31 10.21
CA PRO A 775 -57.81 -10.17 8.77
C PRO A 775 -58.07 -8.78 8.13
N HIS A 776 -57.51 -8.65 6.95
CA HIS A 776 -58.13 -8.11 5.72
C HIS A 776 -58.76 -6.71 5.77
N LYS A 777 -58.60 -5.86 4.80
CA LYS A 777 -58.66 -5.94 3.32
C LYS A 777 -58.36 -4.60 2.71
N ASN A 778 -57.60 -4.60 1.61
CA ASN A 778 -57.99 -4.17 0.28
C ASN A 778 -58.89 -2.95 0.12
N ASN A 779 -58.43 -2.01 -0.65
CA ASN A 779 -58.94 -1.64 -2.00
C ASN A 779 -58.08 -0.48 -2.52
N THR A 780 -57.35 -0.66 -3.59
CA THR A 780 -57.72 -0.47 -5.01
C THR A 780 -58.65 0.70 -5.29
N ASN A 781 -58.10 1.62 -6.04
CA ASN A 781 -58.55 2.09 -7.33
C ASN A 781 -57.73 3.34 -7.66
N THR A 782 -56.96 3.33 -8.72
CA THR A 782 -57.24 3.40 -10.16
C THR A 782 -57.61 4.81 -10.60
N LEU A 783 -56.79 5.26 -11.52
CA LEU A 783 -57.04 6.09 -12.70
C LEU A 783 -57.47 7.55 -12.39
N GLU A 784 -56.99 8.53 -13.07
CA GLU A 784 -56.85 8.83 -14.49
C GLU A 784 -56.00 10.06 -14.73
N ASN A 785 -55.10 9.98 -15.69
CA ASN A 785 -55.10 10.72 -16.94
C ASN A 785 -55.70 12.15 -16.91
N ASN A 786 -54.81 13.07 -17.33
CA ASN A 786 -55.04 13.91 -18.54
C ASN A 786 -53.78 14.74 -18.79
N LYS A 787 -53.10 14.46 -19.84
CA LYS A 787 -52.98 15.10 -21.17
C LYS A 787 -53.54 16.53 -21.28
N SER A 788 -52.64 17.38 -21.70
CA SER A 788 -52.69 18.21 -22.91
C SER A 788 -51.54 19.20 -22.87
N THR A 789 -50.70 19.06 -23.78
CA THR A 789 -50.61 19.54 -25.18
C THR A 789 -50.48 21.06 -25.31
N THR A 790 -49.48 21.29 -26.06
CA THR A 790 -49.26 22.31 -27.13
C THR A 790 -48.73 23.62 -26.67
N SER A 791 -47.78 24.07 -27.24
CA SER A 791 -47.13 24.19 -28.54
C SER A 791 -46.49 25.56 -28.65
N SER A 792 -45.29 25.54 -29.21
CA SER A 792 -44.84 26.44 -30.28
C SER A 792 -44.87 27.94 -29.96
N THR A 793 -43.91 28.68 -30.33
CA THR A 793 -43.32 28.97 -31.61
C THR A 793 -42.24 30.03 -31.44
N THR A 794 -41.09 29.82 -31.94
CA THR A 794 -40.40 30.47 -33.04
C THR A 794 -40.22 32.00 -32.98
N GLN A 795 -39.02 32.28 -33.34
CA GLN A 795 -38.52 33.37 -34.20
C GLN A 795 -37.78 34.49 -33.53
N ASN A 796 -36.50 34.52 -33.81
CA ASN A 796 -35.83 35.32 -34.87
C ASN A 796 -35.87 36.80 -34.61
N SER A 797 -34.77 37.42 -34.53
CA SER A 797 -33.97 37.99 -35.65
C SER A 797 -33.02 39.04 -35.03
N THR A 798 -31.81 38.88 -35.38
CA THR A 798 -31.07 39.65 -36.37
C THR A 798 -30.68 41.07 -36.03
N ASN A 799 -29.44 41.26 -36.31
CA ASN A 799 -28.79 42.45 -36.83
C ASN A 799 -28.40 43.50 -35.81
N SER A 800 -27.36 44.14 -35.95
CA SER A 800 -26.26 44.30 -36.87
C SER A 800 -25.45 45.47 -36.44
N GLU A 801 -24.27 45.42 -36.78
CA GLU A 801 -23.42 46.44 -37.39
C GLU A 801 -22.69 47.45 -36.52
N ASN A 802 -21.41 47.36 -36.74
CA ASN A 802 -20.55 48.39 -37.29
C ASN A 802 -20.04 49.43 -36.32
N SER A 803 -18.85 49.84 -36.25
CA SER A 803 -17.84 49.97 -37.34
C SER A 803 -16.51 50.48 -36.70
N LYS A 804 -15.45 50.09 -37.36
CA LYS A 804 -14.32 50.94 -37.85
C LYS A 804 -13.60 51.83 -36.76
N GLY A 805 -12.38 51.87 -36.75
CA GLY A 805 -11.31 51.82 -37.76
C GLY A 805 -9.97 52.09 -37.12
N ASN A 806 -9.10 51.49 -37.74
CA ASN A 806 -7.93 52.04 -38.49
C ASN A 806 -6.80 52.59 -37.66
N THR A 807 -5.74 51.92 -37.91
CA THR A 807 -4.49 52.25 -38.68
C THR A 807 -3.50 53.03 -37.83
N THR A 808 -2.25 52.76 -37.82
CA THR A 808 -1.24 52.49 -38.87
C THR A 808 0.09 52.17 -38.16
N ASN A 809 0.82 51.24 -38.64
CA ASN A 809 2.19 51.29 -39.18
C ASN A 809 3.21 52.07 -38.35
N THR A 810 4.40 51.60 -38.14
CA THR A 810 5.43 51.29 -39.11
C THR A 810 6.69 50.78 -38.42
N THR A 811 7.26 49.72 -38.92
CA THR A 811 8.65 49.56 -39.44
C THR A 811 9.77 50.22 -38.61
N SER A 812 10.86 49.66 -38.35
CA SER A 812 11.79 48.89 -39.18
C SER A 812 13.06 48.59 -38.42
N ASN A 813 13.66 47.48 -38.71
CA ASN A 813 15.04 47.26 -39.12
C ASN A 813 16.11 47.89 -38.21
N THR A 814 17.18 47.26 -37.91
CA THR A 814 18.14 46.47 -38.76
C THR A 814 19.31 46.06 -37.87
N ASN A 815 19.75 44.86 -38.11
CA ASN A 815 21.12 44.45 -38.41
C ASN A 815 22.32 44.64 -37.47
N ASN A 816 22.92 43.54 -37.37
CA ASN A 816 24.32 43.20 -37.73
C ASN A 816 25.29 43.16 -36.53
N SER A 817 25.75 42.03 -36.36
CA SER A 817 26.85 41.24 -37.00
C SER A 817 28.14 41.29 -36.22
N SER A 818 28.66 40.14 -36.21
CA SER A 818 30.04 39.73 -36.40
C SER A 818 30.87 39.60 -35.12
N SER A 819 31.20 38.35 -34.87
CA SER A 819 32.38 37.61 -35.30
C SER A 819 33.63 37.94 -34.49
N ASN A 820 34.22 36.99 -33.93
CA ASN A 820 35.44 36.28 -34.28
C ASN A 820 36.07 35.60 -33.03
N LYS A 821 36.23 34.32 -33.13
CA LYS A 821 37.53 33.61 -33.39
C LYS A 821 38.61 33.86 -32.35
N ASN A 822 39.04 32.89 -31.67
CA ASN A 822 40.11 31.93 -31.97
C ASN A 822 40.58 31.24 -30.70
N THR A 823 40.61 29.93 -30.75
CA THR A 823 41.82 29.04 -30.77
C THR A 823 42.77 29.23 -29.56
N THR A 824 43.13 28.22 -28.85
CA THR A 824 43.85 27.00 -29.17
C THR A 824 44.21 26.21 -27.90
N ASN A 825 44.17 24.90 -28.03
CA ASN A 825 45.18 23.89 -27.59
C ASN A 825 45.34 23.54 -26.11
N SER A 826 44.94 22.33 -25.84
CA SER A 826 45.77 21.13 -25.69
C SER A 826 46.52 20.99 -24.37
N SER A 827 46.18 19.97 -23.61
CA SER A 827 47.02 18.76 -23.51
C SER A 827 46.51 17.84 -22.42
N SER A 828 46.20 16.66 -22.84
CA SER A 828 46.40 15.33 -22.25
C SER A 828 47.16 15.31 -20.91
N THR A 829 46.60 14.58 -19.92
CA THR A 829 47.34 13.47 -19.31
C THR A 829 46.34 12.50 -18.65
N THR A 830 46.35 11.31 -19.13
CA THR A 830 46.03 10.02 -18.54
C THR A 830 46.65 9.90 -17.14
N ASN A 831 45.87 9.37 -16.19
CA ASN A 831 46.37 8.28 -15.34
C ASN A 831 45.18 7.49 -14.73
N THR A 832 45.20 6.27 -15.06
CA THR A 832 44.64 5.04 -14.55
C THR A 832 45.00 4.77 -13.09
N ILE A 833 44.17 3.82 -12.51
CA ILE A 833 44.49 2.87 -11.38
C ILE A 833 43.92 3.34 -10.05
N ASN A 834 43.21 2.58 -9.30
CA ASN A 834 42.77 1.22 -8.97
C ASN A 834 41.61 1.30 -7.98
N GLU A 835 40.72 0.39 -8.08
CA GLU A 835 40.24 -0.63 -7.11
C GLU A 835 40.92 -0.63 -5.72
N ASP A 836 40.01 -0.65 -4.70
CA ASP A 836 39.93 -1.72 -3.72
C ASP A 836 38.80 -1.42 -2.69
N ASN A 837 37.88 -2.29 -2.59
CA ASN A 837 37.25 -3.16 -1.59
C ASN A 837 37.29 -2.80 -0.11
N GLU A 838 36.08 -3.18 0.47
CA GLU A 838 35.87 -3.70 1.84
C GLU A 838 35.71 -2.63 2.96
N GLU A 839 34.57 -2.62 3.62
CA GLU A 839 33.77 -3.55 4.43
C GLU A 839 32.25 -3.25 4.42
#